data_e9aee2b70a50583bff52878eceeae21a
#
_entry.id   e9aee2b70a50583bff52878eceeae21a
#
_cell.length_a   1.000
_cell.length_b   1.000
_cell.length_c   1.000
_cell.angle_alpha   90.00
_cell.angle_beta   90.00
_cell.angle_gamma   90.00
#
_symmetry.space_group_name_H-M   'P 1'
#
loop_
_entity.id
_entity.type
_entity.pdbx_description
1 polymer ?
#
loop_
_entity_poly.entity_id
_entity_poly.type
_entity_poly.pdbx_seq_one_letter_code
_entity_poly.pdbx_strand_id
1 'polypeptide(L)'
;MERSKQLILWFDELSKKDIALVGGKAANLGELATAGAPTPEGFAISSYAYKRFVEETGLDKKIFDLLKDVDISDLKQLEDVSKKIRELVESTEVPSDIQNAAMNAYEELARRTHKGVEVSVRSSATAEDLPGASFAGQQDTFLYVTSDKLSKTVSKCWSSLFTARAIYYRSQKGFDHFKVLMSVIVQEMVAPNPKAQGVIFTIHPVTGEPKKILIESNYGLGEAVVSGSVTPDAFIVDKDSFKILTKNIGQKKSKAVKDPKTGKVINVEVSKEERGKQSITDEQIVSLAKIADRIEKHYDSPMDIEWAIDEGNETFILQARPETVWSGKEVSKEEAVSAATSLVEGEVILKGLPVSPGVGIGPANVILSTEGIGKVRKGDILVTKMTTPSWVPAMQKSAAIVTEDGGYTCHAAIVSRELGVPCIVGARKATKALKKGEIITVDGKKGLVYRGEVEGALKSAEQIAALPQQAVSEMITSTKIYVNLSIPEMAEKVASETRADGVGLLRAEHLMLSIGKHPRRLVEEGGAQLMIDKFAEGVKKVAEAFYPNPVIYRTLDFKPDEFLALEGGTEYEEEAGHVGPNPMIGYRGQFRYVKEPDIFRLELRAIKKVRDEHNLKNVYIMLPFVRTLRVFKRAKQIINEEGLDPEEDPDFKLWIMVEVPSSVFIIDKLIAEGIQGVSVGSNDLTMLILGADRNDASVQELFDERDIAVLRALVYLIKVCKKMGITVSICGQAPSVYPEYAELLVRQGVTSISVNPDVVIETRKNVAQIERKLLLEELTGKTKFSIAGISEDDFEFWKILEE
;
A
#
# COMPACT_ATOMS: atom_id res chain seq x y z
N MET A 1 -35.44 11.56 2.98
CA MET A 1 -34.91 10.25 2.55
C MET A 1 -33.60 10.08 3.30
N GLU A 2 -33.30 8.92 3.79
CA GLU A 2 -32.01 8.65 4.48
C GLU A 2 -30.86 8.89 3.49
N ARG A 3 -29.81 9.64 3.88
CA ARG A 3 -28.69 10.05 2.99
C ARG A 3 -28.05 8.84 2.30
N SER A 4 -27.95 7.71 3.01
CA SER A 4 -27.43 6.44 2.50
C SER A 4 -28.23 5.81 1.34
N LYS A 5 -29.46 6.28 1.09
CA LYS A 5 -30.36 5.79 0.02
C LYS A 5 -30.59 6.82 -1.09
N GLN A 6 -29.83 7.91 -1.10
CA GLN A 6 -29.88 8.88 -2.19
C GLN A 6 -29.19 8.31 -3.45
N LEU A 7 -29.84 8.50 -4.60
CA LEU A 7 -29.28 8.06 -5.88
C LEU A 7 -28.27 9.05 -6.45
N ILE A 8 -28.50 10.35 -6.21
CA ILE A 8 -27.68 11.46 -6.69
C ILE A 8 -27.22 12.31 -5.52
N LEU A 9 -25.97 12.72 -5.55
CA LEU A 9 -25.33 13.60 -4.58
C LEU A 9 -24.49 14.64 -5.32
N TRP A 10 -24.70 15.93 -5.05
CA TRP A 10 -23.97 17.03 -5.68
C TRP A 10 -22.61 17.27 -5.00
N PHE A 11 -21.60 17.77 -5.73
CA PHE A 11 -20.28 18.00 -5.16
C PHE A 11 -20.31 18.98 -3.99
N ASP A 12 -21.17 20.02 -4.03
CA ASP A 12 -21.36 20.98 -2.96
C ASP A 12 -21.98 20.39 -1.69
N GLU A 13 -22.50 19.15 -1.77
CA GLU A 13 -23.08 18.40 -0.64
C GLU A 13 -22.11 17.34 -0.08
N LEU A 14 -20.97 17.09 -0.75
CA LEU A 14 -20.03 16.02 -0.45
C LEU A 14 -18.86 16.48 0.40
N SER A 15 -18.32 15.56 1.18
CA SER A 15 -17.11 15.70 1.96
C SER A 15 -16.31 14.39 1.97
N LYS A 16 -15.09 14.42 2.52
CA LYS A 16 -14.28 13.19 2.73
C LYS A 16 -14.95 12.12 3.59
N LYS A 17 -16.03 12.42 4.31
CA LYS A 17 -16.81 11.45 5.09
C LYS A 17 -17.74 10.60 4.23
N ASP A 18 -17.98 10.99 2.99
CA ASP A 18 -18.95 10.34 2.09
C ASP A 18 -18.33 9.27 1.19
N ILE A 19 -17.08 8.81 1.45
CA ILE A 19 -16.36 7.81 0.65
C ILE A 19 -17.19 6.52 0.46
N ALA A 20 -17.87 6.04 1.49
CA ALA A 20 -18.70 4.85 1.41
C ALA A 20 -19.90 5.02 0.45
N LEU A 21 -20.38 6.27 0.24
CA LEU A 21 -21.52 6.58 -0.61
C LEU A 21 -21.11 6.88 -2.06
N VAL A 22 -19.95 7.53 -2.26
CA VAL A 22 -19.59 8.06 -3.58
C VAL A 22 -18.18 7.69 -4.03
N GLY A 23 -17.43 6.90 -3.25
CA GLY A 23 -16.04 6.56 -3.52
C GLY A 23 -15.07 7.72 -3.29
N GLY A 24 -13.76 7.42 -3.28
CA GLY A 24 -12.71 8.37 -2.93
C GLY A 24 -12.65 9.59 -3.84
N LYS A 25 -12.72 9.40 -5.16
CA LYS A 25 -12.62 10.51 -6.12
C LYS A 25 -13.77 11.51 -5.99
N ALA A 26 -15.01 11.06 -5.86
CA ALA A 26 -16.16 11.95 -5.74
C ALA A 26 -16.18 12.68 -4.40
N ALA A 27 -15.85 11.99 -3.31
CA ALA A 27 -15.71 12.58 -1.98
C ALA A 27 -14.64 13.69 -1.96
N ASN A 28 -13.50 13.45 -2.63
CA ASN A 28 -12.43 14.44 -2.77
C ASN A 28 -12.84 15.65 -3.63
N LEU A 29 -13.69 15.48 -4.65
CA LEU A 29 -14.22 16.63 -5.43
C LEU A 29 -15.10 17.54 -4.56
N GLY A 30 -15.92 16.96 -3.70
CA GLY A 30 -16.70 17.73 -2.71
C GLY A 30 -15.82 18.45 -1.69
N GLU A 31 -14.79 17.80 -1.20
CA GLU A 31 -13.82 18.39 -0.27
C GLU A 31 -13.05 19.55 -0.91
N LEU A 32 -12.69 19.43 -2.21
CA LEU A 32 -12.06 20.51 -2.99
C LEU A 32 -12.98 21.71 -3.14
N ALA A 33 -14.27 21.51 -3.41
CA ALA A 33 -15.26 22.58 -3.48
C ALA A 33 -15.37 23.31 -2.14
N THR A 34 -15.38 22.58 -1.02
CA THR A 34 -15.37 23.11 0.34
C THR A 34 -14.08 23.90 0.64
N ALA A 35 -12.93 23.46 0.12
CA ALA A 35 -11.64 24.15 0.23
C ALA A 35 -11.55 25.42 -0.63
N GLY A 36 -12.58 25.75 -1.40
CA GLY A 36 -12.62 26.90 -2.31
C GLY A 36 -11.69 26.72 -3.53
N ALA A 37 -11.38 25.49 -3.91
CA ALA A 37 -10.68 25.19 -5.16
C ALA A 37 -11.66 25.39 -6.34
N PRO A 38 -11.20 25.95 -7.47
CA PRO A 38 -12.05 26.15 -8.66
C PRO A 38 -12.30 24.81 -9.35
N THR A 39 -13.30 24.06 -8.88
CA THR A 39 -13.69 22.76 -9.44
C THR A 39 -14.87 22.94 -10.42
N PRO A 40 -14.88 22.25 -11.58
CA PRO A 40 -16.08 22.21 -12.42
C PRO A 40 -17.26 21.59 -11.68
N GLU A 41 -18.45 22.08 -11.96
CA GLU A 41 -19.71 21.58 -11.39
C GLU A 41 -19.95 20.11 -11.73
N GLY A 42 -20.66 19.40 -10.86
CA GLY A 42 -21.01 18.03 -11.11
C GLY A 42 -21.72 17.35 -9.95
N PHE A 43 -22.04 16.07 -10.17
CA PHE A 43 -22.69 15.21 -9.20
C PHE A 43 -22.16 13.79 -9.26
N ALA A 44 -22.44 13.01 -8.22
CA ALA A 44 -22.15 11.60 -8.14
C ALA A 44 -23.45 10.78 -8.20
N ILE A 45 -23.47 9.73 -9.03
CA ILE A 45 -24.44 8.64 -8.93
C ILE A 45 -23.91 7.68 -7.87
N SER A 46 -24.63 7.51 -6.78
CA SER A 46 -24.12 6.87 -5.57
C SER A 46 -23.78 5.37 -5.73
N SER A 47 -22.98 4.84 -4.84
CA SER A 47 -22.73 3.40 -4.72
C SER A 47 -23.99 2.59 -4.41
N TYR A 48 -24.98 3.21 -3.77
CA TYR A 48 -26.30 2.63 -3.55
C TYR A 48 -27.08 2.40 -4.85
N ALA A 49 -26.97 3.31 -5.84
CA ALA A 49 -27.55 3.10 -7.15
C ALA A 49 -26.95 1.88 -7.87
N TYR A 50 -25.65 1.70 -7.80
CA TYR A 50 -24.96 0.52 -8.32
C TYR A 50 -25.40 -0.77 -7.61
N LYS A 51 -25.45 -0.75 -6.27
CA LYS A 51 -25.92 -1.89 -5.47
C LYS A 51 -27.31 -2.32 -5.87
N ARG A 52 -28.24 -1.38 -5.95
CA ARG A 52 -29.61 -1.64 -6.41
C ARG A 52 -29.66 -2.21 -7.83
N PHE A 53 -28.91 -1.63 -8.75
CA PHE A 53 -28.81 -2.13 -10.13
C PHE A 53 -28.40 -3.61 -10.15
N VAL A 54 -27.37 -3.98 -9.41
CA VAL A 54 -26.83 -5.36 -9.38
C VAL A 54 -27.84 -6.32 -8.71
N GLU A 55 -28.44 -5.94 -7.59
CA GLU A 55 -29.37 -6.77 -6.82
C GLU A 55 -30.72 -6.93 -7.54
N GLU A 56 -31.32 -5.84 -8.04
CA GLU A 56 -32.62 -5.87 -8.68
C GLU A 56 -32.63 -6.60 -10.04
N THR A 57 -31.48 -6.61 -10.73
CA THR A 57 -31.35 -7.31 -12.03
C THR A 57 -30.80 -8.73 -11.91
N GLY A 58 -30.41 -9.15 -10.68
CA GLY A 58 -29.82 -10.47 -10.41
C GLY A 58 -28.44 -10.65 -11.05
N LEU A 59 -27.74 -9.55 -11.32
CA LEU A 59 -26.36 -9.57 -11.84
C LEU A 59 -25.36 -10.15 -10.84
N ASP A 60 -25.58 -9.97 -9.55
CA ASP A 60 -24.78 -10.52 -8.46
C ASP A 60 -24.55 -12.02 -8.62
N LYS A 61 -25.64 -12.79 -8.77
CA LYS A 61 -25.61 -14.24 -8.94
C LYS A 61 -24.92 -14.66 -10.24
N LYS A 62 -25.25 -13.97 -11.35
CA LYS A 62 -24.65 -14.28 -12.67
C LYS A 62 -23.14 -14.01 -12.69
N ILE A 63 -22.70 -12.91 -12.07
CA ILE A 63 -21.29 -12.55 -11.97
C ILE A 63 -20.55 -13.53 -11.06
N PHE A 64 -21.17 -13.89 -9.92
CA PHE A 64 -20.62 -14.91 -9.03
C PHE A 64 -20.38 -16.22 -9.76
N ASP A 65 -21.36 -16.71 -10.50
CA ASP A 65 -21.24 -17.97 -11.27
C ASP A 65 -20.13 -17.92 -12.34
N LEU A 66 -19.83 -16.75 -12.89
CA LEU A 66 -18.74 -16.56 -13.85
C LEU A 66 -17.36 -16.50 -13.18
N LEU A 67 -17.27 -16.04 -11.91
CA LEU A 67 -16.01 -15.84 -11.21
C LEU A 67 -15.56 -17.03 -10.36
N LYS A 68 -16.49 -17.86 -9.86
CA LYS A 68 -16.22 -18.91 -8.87
C LYS A 68 -15.16 -19.94 -9.27
N ASP A 69 -15.06 -20.26 -10.58
CA ASP A 69 -14.18 -21.30 -11.11
C ASP A 69 -13.03 -20.73 -11.95
N VAL A 70 -12.72 -19.43 -11.81
CA VAL A 70 -11.70 -18.76 -12.63
C VAL A 70 -10.31 -18.91 -12.01
N ASP A 71 -9.40 -19.52 -12.76
CA ASP A 71 -7.98 -19.46 -12.43
C ASP A 71 -7.42 -18.05 -12.77
N ILE A 72 -7.23 -17.23 -11.75
CA ILE A 72 -6.71 -15.87 -11.91
C ILE A 72 -5.25 -15.83 -12.41
N SER A 73 -4.52 -16.95 -12.38
CA SER A 73 -3.17 -17.06 -12.93
C SER A 73 -3.17 -17.29 -14.44
N ASP A 74 -4.27 -17.80 -14.99
CA ASP A 74 -4.49 -17.92 -16.45
C ASP A 74 -5.04 -16.62 -17.02
N LEU A 75 -4.13 -15.81 -17.56
CA LEU A 75 -4.46 -14.50 -18.14
C LEU A 75 -5.53 -14.59 -19.23
N LYS A 76 -5.54 -15.65 -20.03
CA LYS A 76 -6.51 -15.80 -21.13
C LYS A 76 -7.91 -16.10 -20.58
N GLN A 77 -8.01 -17.01 -19.63
CA GLN A 77 -9.28 -17.31 -18.94
C GLN A 77 -9.81 -16.05 -18.24
N LEU A 78 -8.94 -15.31 -17.57
CA LEU A 78 -9.28 -14.06 -16.87
C LEU A 78 -9.79 -12.98 -17.84
N GLU A 79 -9.15 -12.80 -19.00
CA GLU A 79 -9.60 -11.85 -20.04
C GLU A 79 -10.96 -12.26 -20.63
N ASP A 80 -11.17 -13.56 -20.91
CA ASP A 80 -12.42 -14.08 -21.44
C ASP A 80 -13.58 -13.91 -20.46
N VAL A 81 -13.36 -14.16 -19.17
CA VAL A 81 -14.37 -13.97 -18.12
C VAL A 81 -14.66 -12.50 -17.89
N SER A 82 -13.63 -11.67 -17.80
CA SER A 82 -13.76 -10.22 -17.72
C SER A 82 -14.65 -9.68 -18.84
N LYS A 83 -14.40 -10.09 -20.07
CA LYS A 83 -15.19 -9.69 -21.25
C LYS A 83 -16.66 -10.09 -21.10
N LYS A 84 -16.93 -11.33 -20.73
CA LYS A 84 -18.31 -11.83 -20.52
C LYS A 84 -19.07 -11.05 -19.45
N ILE A 85 -18.41 -10.77 -18.31
CA ILE A 85 -19.03 -10.02 -17.21
C ILE A 85 -19.31 -8.58 -17.67
N ARG A 86 -18.36 -7.92 -18.32
CA ARG A 86 -18.54 -6.56 -18.82
C ARG A 86 -19.68 -6.47 -19.85
N GLU A 87 -19.73 -7.36 -20.80
CA GLU A 87 -20.83 -7.45 -21.78
C GLU A 87 -22.17 -7.67 -21.10
N LEU A 88 -22.22 -8.53 -20.07
CA LEU A 88 -23.43 -8.78 -19.27
C LEU A 88 -23.90 -7.52 -18.54
N VAL A 89 -23.01 -6.78 -17.87
CA VAL A 89 -23.34 -5.52 -17.17
C VAL A 89 -23.80 -4.45 -18.14
N GLU A 90 -23.08 -4.27 -19.27
CA GLU A 90 -23.36 -3.25 -20.29
C GLU A 90 -24.65 -3.52 -21.09
N SER A 91 -25.09 -4.77 -21.20
CA SER A 91 -26.33 -5.17 -21.88
C SER A 91 -27.55 -5.21 -20.95
N THR A 92 -27.34 -5.16 -19.65
CA THR A 92 -28.45 -5.16 -18.67
C THR A 92 -29.04 -3.76 -18.54
N GLU A 93 -30.36 -3.66 -18.63
CA GLU A 93 -31.06 -2.38 -18.51
C GLU A 93 -31.02 -1.84 -17.08
N VAL A 94 -30.60 -0.58 -16.94
CA VAL A 94 -30.56 0.12 -15.65
C VAL A 94 -32.00 0.40 -15.19
N PRO A 95 -32.35 0.23 -13.90
CA PRO A 95 -33.70 0.57 -13.40
C PRO A 95 -34.12 1.99 -13.76
N SER A 96 -35.37 2.17 -14.20
CA SER A 96 -35.87 3.41 -14.77
C SER A 96 -35.82 4.61 -13.82
N ASP A 97 -35.99 4.38 -12.53
CA ASP A 97 -35.87 5.43 -11.50
C ASP A 97 -34.40 5.93 -11.36
N ILE A 98 -33.42 5.07 -11.48
CA ILE A 98 -31.99 5.44 -11.50
C ILE A 98 -31.67 6.23 -12.78
N GLN A 99 -32.16 5.76 -13.94
CA GLN A 99 -31.99 6.48 -15.21
C GLN A 99 -32.61 7.88 -15.14
N ASN A 100 -33.84 7.99 -14.64
CA ASN A 100 -34.55 9.27 -14.52
C ASN A 100 -33.84 10.21 -13.54
N ALA A 101 -33.36 9.69 -12.40
CA ALA A 101 -32.61 10.48 -11.43
C ALA A 101 -31.33 11.06 -12.05
N ALA A 102 -30.57 10.24 -12.79
CA ALA A 102 -29.34 10.67 -13.46
C ALA A 102 -29.62 11.71 -14.56
N MET A 103 -30.70 11.53 -15.36
CA MET A 103 -31.10 12.47 -16.40
C MET A 103 -31.57 13.80 -15.82
N ASN A 104 -32.39 13.79 -14.77
CA ASN A 104 -32.84 15.02 -14.10
C ASN A 104 -31.65 15.80 -13.51
N ALA A 105 -30.67 15.09 -12.94
CA ALA A 105 -29.44 15.72 -12.43
C ALA A 105 -28.59 16.30 -13.57
N TYR A 106 -28.48 15.63 -14.72
CA TYR A 106 -27.78 16.14 -15.90
C TYR A 106 -28.44 17.43 -16.42
N GLU A 107 -29.79 17.46 -16.51
CA GLU A 107 -30.54 18.64 -16.92
C GLU A 107 -30.39 19.80 -15.93
N GLU A 108 -30.33 19.49 -14.64
CA GLU A 108 -30.07 20.49 -13.61
C GLU A 108 -28.65 21.02 -13.71
N LEU A 109 -27.65 20.15 -13.97
CA LEU A 109 -26.25 20.56 -14.23
C LEU A 109 -26.20 21.55 -15.41
N ALA A 110 -26.91 21.24 -16.51
CA ALA A 110 -27.00 22.13 -17.67
C ALA A 110 -27.61 23.51 -17.35
N ARG A 111 -28.56 23.53 -16.42
CA ARG A 111 -29.16 24.80 -15.92
C ARG A 111 -28.21 25.59 -15.04
N ARG A 112 -27.46 24.95 -14.16
CA ARG A 112 -26.47 25.60 -13.27
C ARG A 112 -25.32 26.23 -14.06
N THR A 113 -24.83 25.56 -15.10
CA THR A 113 -23.68 26.02 -15.90
C THR A 113 -24.05 26.96 -17.07
N HIS A 114 -25.34 27.17 -17.33
CA HIS A 114 -25.86 28.05 -18.40
C HIS A 114 -25.33 27.73 -19.83
N LYS A 115 -24.91 26.49 -20.06
CA LYS A 115 -24.36 26.02 -21.37
C LYS A 115 -24.95 24.68 -21.76
N GLY A 116 -24.92 24.33 -23.05
CA GLY A 116 -25.12 22.93 -23.47
C GLY A 116 -23.97 22.09 -22.95
N VAL A 117 -24.26 21.23 -21.96
CA VAL A 117 -23.23 20.58 -21.17
C VAL A 117 -22.81 19.27 -21.81
N GLU A 118 -21.55 19.11 -22.10
CA GLU A 118 -20.89 17.80 -22.21
C GLU A 118 -20.18 17.50 -20.90
N VAL A 119 -20.23 16.25 -20.50
CA VAL A 119 -19.67 15.83 -19.20
C VAL A 119 -18.58 14.79 -19.35
N SER A 120 -17.68 14.74 -18.41
CA SER A 120 -16.87 13.57 -18.14
C SER A 120 -17.65 12.62 -17.22
N VAL A 121 -17.63 11.33 -17.55
CA VAL A 121 -18.24 10.27 -16.73
C VAL A 121 -17.12 9.36 -16.26
N ARG A 122 -16.90 9.32 -14.94
CA ARG A 122 -15.71 8.72 -14.32
C ARG A 122 -16.12 7.76 -13.22
N SER A 123 -15.44 6.63 -13.12
CA SER A 123 -15.60 5.69 -12.02
C SER A 123 -15.00 6.22 -10.71
N SER A 124 -15.68 5.94 -9.60
CA SER A 124 -15.24 6.24 -8.23
C SER A 124 -15.58 5.07 -7.33
N ALA A 125 -14.63 4.15 -7.14
CA ALA A 125 -14.86 2.97 -6.32
C ALA A 125 -14.72 3.29 -4.83
N THR A 126 -15.49 2.60 -4.00
CA THR A 126 -15.46 2.78 -2.54
C THR A 126 -14.18 2.27 -1.87
N ALA A 127 -13.36 1.50 -2.61
CA ALA A 127 -12.09 0.95 -2.12
C ALA A 127 -10.86 1.52 -2.85
N GLU A 128 -10.99 2.61 -3.64
CA GLU A 128 -9.94 3.07 -4.57
C GLU A 128 -8.72 3.70 -3.87
N ASP A 129 -8.94 4.41 -2.76
CA ASP A 129 -7.91 5.19 -2.04
C ASP A 129 -7.63 4.63 -0.64
N LEU A 130 -7.74 3.32 -0.45
CA LEU A 130 -7.41 2.68 0.83
C LEU A 130 -5.88 2.66 1.05
N PRO A 131 -5.39 2.87 2.29
CA PRO A 131 -3.98 2.77 2.61
C PRO A 131 -3.38 1.42 2.18
N GLY A 132 -2.36 1.44 1.32
CA GLY A 132 -1.70 0.24 0.79
C GLY A 132 -2.42 -0.46 -0.36
N ALA A 133 -3.50 0.12 -0.90
CA ALA A 133 -4.21 -0.38 -2.07
C ALA A 133 -4.54 0.77 -3.03
N SER A 134 -3.77 0.92 -4.11
CA SER A 134 -4.05 1.90 -5.15
C SER A 134 -4.67 1.22 -6.37
N PHE A 135 -5.93 1.54 -6.68
CA PHE A 135 -6.60 1.13 -7.91
C PHE A 135 -6.36 2.13 -9.06
N ALA A 136 -5.35 3.00 -8.95
CA ALA A 136 -5.05 4.01 -9.94
C ALA A 136 -4.83 3.40 -11.34
N GLY A 137 -5.52 3.97 -12.34
CA GLY A 137 -5.41 3.54 -13.74
C GLY A 137 -6.10 2.22 -14.09
N GLN A 138 -6.89 1.63 -13.18
CA GLN A 138 -7.56 0.34 -13.42
C GLN A 138 -8.98 0.46 -13.95
N GLN A 139 -9.56 1.66 -13.95
CA GLN A 139 -10.95 1.93 -14.25
C GLN A 139 -11.12 2.94 -15.39
N ASP A 140 -12.30 2.94 -16.02
CA ASP A 140 -12.55 3.69 -17.25
C ASP A 140 -13.02 5.13 -16.97
N THR A 141 -12.59 6.07 -17.84
CA THR A 141 -13.06 7.47 -17.90
C THR A 141 -13.60 7.76 -19.29
N PHE A 142 -14.76 8.37 -19.39
CA PHE A 142 -15.41 8.74 -20.65
C PHE A 142 -15.57 10.26 -20.70
N LEU A 143 -15.05 10.86 -21.77
CA LEU A 143 -15.09 12.31 -21.99
C LEU A 143 -16.14 12.68 -23.04
N TYR A 144 -16.65 13.91 -22.95
CA TYR A 144 -17.61 14.48 -23.92
C TYR A 144 -18.91 13.67 -24.03
N VAL A 145 -19.43 13.19 -22.92
CA VAL A 145 -20.67 12.44 -22.86
C VAL A 145 -21.85 13.40 -22.91
N THR A 146 -22.78 13.13 -23.83
CA THR A 146 -24.03 13.86 -23.98
C THR A 146 -25.19 13.15 -23.28
N SER A 147 -26.31 13.84 -23.08
CA SER A 147 -27.47 13.30 -22.36
C SER A 147 -27.98 11.96 -22.93
N ASP A 148 -28.02 11.81 -24.26
CA ASP A 148 -28.47 10.60 -24.95
C ASP A 148 -27.57 9.37 -24.68
N LYS A 149 -26.31 9.59 -24.28
CA LYS A 149 -25.31 8.54 -24.00
C LYS A 149 -25.11 8.29 -22.52
N LEU A 150 -25.65 9.14 -21.64
CA LEU A 150 -25.33 9.11 -20.20
C LEU A 150 -25.61 7.75 -19.57
N SER A 151 -26.83 7.22 -19.70
CA SER A 151 -27.21 5.95 -19.06
C SER A 151 -26.33 4.78 -19.52
N LYS A 152 -26.04 4.68 -20.80
CA LYS A 152 -25.16 3.66 -21.36
C LYS A 152 -23.71 3.82 -20.87
N THR A 153 -23.25 5.05 -20.68
CA THR A 153 -21.90 5.32 -20.18
C THR A 153 -21.78 5.00 -18.70
N VAL A 154 -22.84 5.24 -17.92
CA VAL A 154 -22.90 4.82 -16.52
C VAL A 154 -22.75 3.30 -16.40
N SER A 155 -23.46 2.50 -17.20
CA SER A 155 -23.31 1.04 -17.22
C SER A 155 -21.87 0.61 -17.57
N LYS A 156 -21.21 1.31 -18.50
CA LYS A 156 -19.81 1.09 -18.84
C LYS A 156 -18.87 1.42 -17.68
N CYS A 157 -19.12 2.51 -16.93
CA CYS A 157 -18.35 2.80 -15.73
C CYS A 157 -18.50 1.67 -14.69
N TRP A 158 -19.72 1.17 -14.46
CA TRP A 158 -19.96 0.05 -13.57
C TRP A 158 -19.28 -1.23 -14.04
N SER A 159 -19.27 -1.51 -15.36
CA SER A 159 -18.59 -2.67 -15.93
C SER A 159 -17.08 -2.64 -15.71
N SER A 160 -16.49 -1.43 -15.53
CA SER A 160 -15.05 -1.27 -15.33
C SER A 160 -14.54 -1.88 -14.01
N LEU A 161 -15.42 -2.14 -13.03
CA LEU A 161 -15.08 -2.96 -11.84
C LEU A 161 -14.60 -4.37 -12.23
N PHE A 162 -14.98 -4.88 -13.39
CA PHE A 162 -14.71 -6.24 -13.85
C PHE A 162 -13.73 -6.28 -15.02
N THR A 163 -12.87 -5.29 -15.17
CA THR A 163 -11.68 -5.43 -16.05
C THR A 163 -10.80 -6.57 -15.52
N ALA A 164 -10.14 -7.29 -16.42
CA ALA A 164 -9.24 -8.38 -16.03
C ALA A 164 -8.23 -7.94 -14.94
N ARG A 165 -7.71 -6.73 -15.04
CA ARG A 165 -6.81 -6.12 -14.06
C ARG A 165 -7.47 -5.88 -12.71
N ALA A 166 -8.70 -5.36 -12.70
CA ALA A 166 -9.43 -5.09 -11.47
C ALA A 166 -9.84 -6.39 -10.74
N ILE A 167 -10.22 -7.44 -11.49
CA ILE A 167 -10.47 -8.77 -10.95
C ILE A 167 -9.19 -9.34 -10.35
N TYR A 168 -8.09 -9.37 -11.12
CA TYR A 168 -6.78 -9.86 -10.67
C TYR A 168 -6.30 -9.15 -9.41
N TYR A 169 -6.33 -7.81 -9.41
CA TYR A 169 -5.86 -7.01 -8.29
C TYR A 169 -6.67 -7.27 -7.01
N ARG A 170 -8.02 -7.29 -7.10
CA ARG A 170 -8.86 -7.62 -5.94
C ARG A 170 -8.58 -9.01 -5.40
N SER A 171 -8.45 -9.99 -6.28
CA SER A 171 -8.10 -11.36 -5.88
C SER A 171 -6.72 -11.45 -5.21
N GLN A 172 -5.70 -10.78 -5.75
CA GLN A 172 -4.35 -10.73 -5.16
C GLN A 172 -4.31 -10.06 -3.78
N LYS A 173 -5.17 -9.05 -3.57
CA LYS A 173 -5.28 -8.32 -2.30
C LYS A 173 -6.31 -8.92 -1.34
N GLY A 174 -7.01 -10.00 -1.74
CA GLY A 174 -8.02 -10.66 -0.91
C GLY A 174 -9.32 -9.86 -0.76
N PHE A 175 -9.60 -8.92 -1.67
CA PHE A 175 -10.87 -8.18 -1.67
C PHE A 175 -11.99 -9.01 -2.28
N ASP A 176 -13.11 -9.10 -1.58
CA ASP A 176 -14.35 -9.64 -2.10
C ASP A 176 -14.84 -8.78 -3.28
N HIS A 177 -15.12 -9.43 -4.41
CA HIS A 177 -15.56 -8.75 -5.63
C HIS A 177 -16.89 -7.99 -5.47
N PHE A 178 -17.74 -8.38 -4.54
CA PHE A 178 -19.08 -7.81 -4.32
C PHE A 178 -19.12 -6.78 -3.19
N LYS A 179 -18.08 -6.71 -2.35
CA LYS A 179 -17.97 -5.68 -1.30
C LYS A 179 -17.42 -4.35 -1.82
N VAL A 180 -16.77 -4.36 -2.99
CA VAL A 180 -16.31 -3.13 -3.64
C VAL A 180 -17.44 -2.58 -4.51
N LEU A 181 -18.01 -1.45 -4.11
CA LEU A 181 -19.08 -0.79 -4.84
C LEU A 181 -18.52 0.33 -5.72
N MET A 182 -19.31 0.74 -6.72
CA MET A 182 -18.93 1.76 -7.69
C MET A 182 -19.93 2.90 -7.71
N SER A 183 -19.47 4.09 -7.40
CA SER A 183 -20.14 5.35 -7.72
C SER A 183 -19.65 5.87 -9.07
N VAL A 184 -20.44 6.71 -9.73
CA VAL A 184 -20.09 7.32 -10.99
C VAL A 184 -20.14 8.83 -10.87
N ILE A 185 -19.02 9.49 -11.15
CA ILE A 185 -18.87 10.94 -11.21
C ILE A 185 -19.37 11.41 -12.55
N VAL A 186 -20.23 12.42 -12.55
CA VAL A 186 -20.68 13.16 -13.74
C VAL A 186 -20.28 14.62 -13.53
N GLN A 187 -19.24 15.06 -14.25
CA GLN A 187 -18.63 16.37 -14.08
C GLN A 187 -18.61 17.13 -15.38
N GLU A 188 -18.91 18.43 -15.34
CA GLU A 188 -18.83 19.33 -16.51
C GLU A 188 -17.43 19.26 -17.15
N MET A 189 -17.37 19.21 -18.47
CA MET A 189 -16.11 19.33 -19.21
C MET A 189 -15.62 20.78 -19.24
N VAL A 190 -14.33 20.98 -18.95
CA VAL A 190 -13.67 22.29 -19.08
C VAL A 190 -13.50 22.59 -20.55
N ALA A 191 -14.35 23.48 -21.09
CA ALA A 191 -14.41 23.98 -22.48
C ALA A 191 -14.27 22.91 -23.58
N PRO A 192 -14.61 23.12 -24.84
CA PRO A 192 -14.54 22.03 -25.82
C PRO A 192 -13.13 21.45 -25.99
N ASN A 193 -12.08 22.27 -25.81
CA ASN A 193 -10.70 21.82 -25.71
C ASN A 193 -9.96 22.72 -24.71
N PRO A 194 -9.43 22.20 -23.61
CA PRO A 194 -8.60 23.00 -22.73
C PRO A 194 -7.33 23.46 -23.46
N LYS A 195 -6.86 24.66 -23.13
CA LYS A 195 -5.60 25.20 -23.63
C LYS A 195 -4.43 24.34 -23.18
N ALA A 196 -4.43 23.97 -21.90
CA ALA A 196 -3.44 23.11 -21.28
C ALA A 196 -4.07 22.31 -20.13
N GLN A 197 -3.56 21.12 -19.91
CA GLN A 197 -3.86 20.28 -18.73
C GLN A 197 -2.58 19.63 -18.21
N GLY A 198 -2.62 19.22 -16.96
CA GLY A 198 -1.49 18.54 -16.36
C GLY A 198 -1.74 18.09 -14.93
N VAL A 199 -0.65 17.84 -14.24
CA VAL A 199 -0.66 17.31 -12.87
C VAL A 199 0.26 18.16 -12.00
N ILE A 200 -0.05 18.27 -10.72
CA ILE A 200 0.78 18.93 -9.71
C ILE A 200 1.03 17.94 -8.59
N PHE A 201 2.29 17.83 -8.16
CA PHE A 201 2.66 17.22 -6.89
C PHE A 201 3.09 18.30 -5.93
N THR A 202 2.50 18.33 -4.77
CA THR A 202 2.86 19.33 -3.73
C THR A 202 4.08 18.92 -2.90
N ILE A 203 4.68 17.80 -3.23
CA ILE A 203 6.00 17.30 -2.79
C ILE A 203 6.78 16.88 -4.02
N HIS A 204 8.12 16.95 -3.99
CA HIS A 204 8.89 16.47 -5.13
C HIS A 204 8.81 14.93 -5.23
N PRO A 205 8.16 14.34 -6.26
CA PRO A 205 7.77 12.92 -6.26
C PRO A 205 8.96 11.94 -6.30
N VAL A 206 10.17 12.41 -6.61
CA VAL A 206 11.38 11.56 -6.68
C VAL A 206 12.26 11.74 -5.46
N THR A 207 12.43 12.98 -4.97
CA THR A 207 13.34 13.29 -3.86
C THR A 207 12.64 13.38 -2.51
N GLY A 208 11.31 13.45 -2.50
CA GLY A 208 10.54 13.65 -1.27
C GLY A 208 10.71 15.03 -0.63
N GLU A 209 11.28 16.00 -1.35
CA GLU A 209 11.48 17.35 -0.80
C GLU A 209 10.14 18.08 -0.59
N PRO A 210 9.70 18.32 0.66
CA PRO A 210 8.37 18.83 0.95
C PRO A 210 8.17 20.31 0.58
N LYS A 211 9.27 21.03 0.37
CA LYS A 211 9.26 22.47 0.00
C LYS A 211 9.23 22.71 -1.51
N LYS A 212 9.12 21.69 -2.32
CA LYS A 212 9.08 21.78 -3.79
C LYS A 212 7.75 21.30 -4.33
N ILE A 213 7.14 22.10 -5.19
CA ILE A 213 5.97 21.75 -5.98
C ILE A 213 6.45 21.42 -7.38
N LEU A 214 6.08 20.22 -7.90
CA LEU A 214 6.29 19.87 -9.31
C LEU A 214 4.98 20.09 -10.07
N ILE A 215 5.04 20.82 -11.19
CA ILE A 215 3.92 21.05 -12.11
C ILE A 215 4.30 20.48 -13.47
N GLU A 216 3.57 19.48 -13.96
CA GLU A 216 3.65 18.99 -15.34
C GLU A 216 2.53 19.56 -16.17
N SER A 217 2.80 19.88 -17.44
CA SER A 217 1.87 20.54 -18.35
C SER A 217 2.03 20.10 -19.81
N ASN A 218 0.91 19.88 -20.48
CA ASN A 218 0.84 19.66 -21.93
C ASN A 218 -0.33 20.45 -22.54
N TYR A 219 -0.28 20.68 -23.84
CA TYR A 219 -1.40 21.25 -24.60
C TYR A 219 -2.57 20.27 -24.69
N GLY A 220 -3.79 20.80 -24.69
CA GLY A 220 -5.02 20.01 -24.82
C GLY A 220 -5.34 19.18 -23.58
N LEU A 221 -5.97 18.02 -23.76
CA LEU A 221 -6.41 17.12 -22.70
C LEU A 221 -5.23 16.41 -22.00
N GLY A 222 -5.33 16.24 -20.69
CA GLY A 222 -4.28 15.65 -19.83
C GLY A 222 -4.03 14.17 -20.02
N GLU A 223 -4.88 13.44 -20.74
CA GLU A 223 -4.73 12.01 -21.00
C GLU A 223 -3.33 11.66 -21.57
N ALA A 224 -2.77 12.52 -22.41
CA ALA A 224 -1.44 12.33 -22.97
C ALA A 224 -0.31 12.45 -21.93
N VAL A 225 -0.50 13.21 -20.85
CA VAL A 225 0.45 13.33 -19.72
C VAL A 225 0.35 12.08 -18.84
N VAL A 226 -0.85 11.74 -18.40
CA VAL A 226 -1.11 10.61 -17.51
C VAL A 226 -0.74 9.26 -18.16
N SER A 227 -1.03 9.08 -19.45
CA SER A 227 -0.63 7.88 -20.20
C SER A 227 0.86 7.83 -20.54
N GLY A 228 1.62 8.93 -20.34
CA GLY A 228 3.04 9.03 -20.70
C GLY A 228 3.32 9.04 -22.20
N SER A 229 2.28 9.27 -23.04
CA SER A 229 2.42 9.29 -24.51
C SER A 229 3.17 10.50 -25.04
N VAL A 230 3.39 11.48 -24.18
CA VAL A 230 4.12 12.72 -24.50
C VAL A 230 5.08 13.05 -23.36
N THR A 231 6.19 13.73 -23.67
CA THR A 231 7.07 14.33 -22.66
C THR A 231 6.57 15.75 -22.37
N PRO A 232 5.93 15.99 -21.21
CA PRO A 232 5.34 17.29 -20.86
C PRO A 232 6.41 18.32 -20.50
N ASP A 233 6.02 19.59 -20.38
CA ASP A 233 6.80 20.56 -19.63
C ASP A 233 6.77 20.20 -18.16
N ALA A 234 7.88 20.41 -17.44
CA ALA A 234 7.98 20.19 -16.00
C ALA A 234 8.60 21.42 -15.32
N PHE A 235 7.89 21.94 -14.33
CA PHE A 235 8.27 23.13 -13.56
C PHE A 235 8.43 22.78 -12.10
N ILE A 236 9.55 23.15 -11.49
CA ILE A 236 9.75 23.02 -10.04
C ILE A 236 9.63 24.41 -9.42
N VAL A 237 8.72 24.54 -8.47
CA VAL A 237 8.43 25.80 -7.76
C VAL A 237 8.77 25.64 -6.29
N ASP A 238 9.43 26.62 -5.71
CA ASP A 238 9.66 26.71 -4.26
C ASP A 238 8.36 27.05 -3.54
N LYS A 239 7.99 26.26 -2.56
CA LYS A 239 6.68 26.36 -1.87
C LYS A 239 6.58 27.59 -0.98
N ASP A 240 7.68 28.04 -0.36
CA ASP A 240 7.68 29.17 0.57
C ASP A 240 7.62 30.52 -0.18
N SER A 241 8.36 30.64 -1.27
CA SER A 241 8.48 31.91 -2.04
C SER A 241 7.68 31.95 -3.34
N PHE A 242 7.13 30.82 -3.78
CA PHE A 242 6.51 30.59 -5.09
C PHE A 242 7.41 30.96 -6.29
N LYS A 243 8.73 30.94 -6.08
CA LYS A 243 9.69 31.20 -7.16
C LYS A 243 9.87 29.92 -8.00
N ILE A 244 9.84 30.08 -9.32
CA ILE A 244 10.13 28.99 -10.25
C ILE A 244 11.65 28.72 -10.20
N LEU A 245 12.01 27.51 -9.72
CA LEU A 245 13.39 27.08 -9.57
C LEU A 245 13.94 26.45 -10.87
N THR A 246 13.10 25.67 -11.56
CA THR A 246 13.51 24.94 -12.77
C THR A 246 12.39 24.90 -13.78
N LYS A 247 12.76 25.01 -15.06
CA LYS A 247 11.87 24.85 -16.22
C LYS A 247 12.48 23.84 -17.17
N ASN A 248 11.86 22.68 -17.30
CA ASN A 248 12.22 21.65 -18.28
C ASN A 248 11.15 21.61 -19.37
N ILE A 249 11.44 22.19 -20.52
CA ILE A 249 10.46 22.25 -21.62
C ILE A 249 10.50 20.95 -22.43
N GLY A 250 9.40 20.22 -22.37
CA GLY A 250 9.18 18.97 -23.09
C GLY A 250 9.00 19.17 -24.60
N GLN A 251 9.23 18.10 -25.36
CA GLN A 251 8.91 18.08 -26.78
C GLN A 251 7.48 17.57 -26.99
N LYS A 252 6.52 18.36 -26.70
CA LYS A 252 5.09 18.06 -26.81
C LYS A 252 4.69 17.77 -28.26
N LYS A 253 5.02 16.56 -28.76
CA LYS A 253 4.83 16.16 -30.14
C LYS A 253 3.35 16.06 -30.55
N SER A 254 2.49 15.71 -29.60
CA SER A 254 1.05 15.55 -29.81
C SER A 254 0.25 16.14 -28.65
N LYS A 255 -0.97 16.47 -28.91
CA LYS A 255 -1.98 16.87 -27.96
C LYS A 255 -3.28 16.11 -28.23
N ALA A 256 -3.97 15.72 -27.17
CA ALA A 256 -5.28 15.12 -27.28
C ALA A 256 -6.34 16.22 -27.32
N VAL A 257 -7.24 16.14 -28.29
CA VAL A 257 -8.32 17.12 -28.51
C VAL A 257 -9.60 16.41 -28.92
N LYS A 258 -10.74 17.04 -28.71
CA LYS A 258 -12.01 16.60 -29.26
C LYS A 258 -12.04 16.89 -30.78
N ASP A 259 -12.30 15.88 -31.58
CA ASP A 259 -12.59 16.05 -32.99
C ASP A 259 -13.97 16.66 -33.20
N PRO A 260 -14.08 17.84 -33.82
CA PRO A 260 -15.37 18.51 -34.02
C PRO A 260 -16.37 17.71 -34.91
N LYS A 261 -15.86 16.79 -35.76
CA LYS A 261 -16.69 16.00 -36.67
C LYS A 261 -17.27 14.76 -36.04
N THR A 262 -16.47 14.07 -35.24
CA THR A 262 -16.84 12.76 -34.64
C THR A 262 -17.21 12.85 -33.18
N GLY A 263 -16.89 13.97 -32.51
CA GLY A 263 -17.05 14.14 -31.05
C GLY A 263 -16.11 13.25 -30.19
N LYS A 264 -15.18 12.52 -30.85
CA LYS A 264 -14.25 11.64 -30.15
C LYS A 264 -12.94 12.36 -29.83
N VAL A 265 -12.24 11.88 -28.80
CA VAL A 265 -10.87 12.33 -28.51
C VAL A 265 -9.93 11.74 -29.55
N ILE A 266 -9.13 12.60 -30.18
CA ILE A 266 -8.09 12.24 -31.17
C ILE A 266 -6.76 12.88 -30.77
N ASN A 267 -5.66 12.22 -31.10
CA ASN A 267 -4.33 12.80 -30.97
C ASN A 267 -3.97 13.56 -32.26
N VAL A 268 -3.71 14.86 -32.12
CA VAL A 268 -3.23 15.71 -33.21
C VAL A 268 -1.78 16.12 -32.99
N GLU A 269 -1.04 16.28 -34.07
CA GLU A 269 0.35 16.69 -34.02
C GLU A 269 0.45 18.18 -33.66
N VAL A 270 1.31 18.52 -32.68
CA VAL A 270 1.62 19.90 -32.33
C VAL A 270 2.58 20.47 -33.36
N SER A 271 2.41 21.71 -33.78
CA SER A 271 3.27 22.34 -34.74
C SER A 271 4.74 22.36 -34.28
N LYS A 272 5.69 22.28 -35.22
CA LYS A 272 7.13 22.29 -34.88
C LYS A 272 7.54 23.53 -34.06
N GLU A 273 6.85 24.65 -34.30
CA GLU A 273 7.11 25.92 -33.63
C GLU A 273 6.61 25.95 -32.17
N GLU A 274 5.54 25.19 -31.87
CA GLU A 274 4.93 25.15 -30.54
C GLU A 274 5.55 24.05 -29.64
N ARG A 275 6.10 22.99 -30.21
CA ARG A 275 6.65 21.86 -29.44
C ARG A 275 7.67 22.24 -28.39
N GLY A 276 8.52 23.26 -28.72
CA GLY A 276 9.59 23.73 -27.83
C GLY A 276 9.21 24.95 -26.99
N LYS A 277 7.99 25.44 -27.11
CA LYS A 277 7.50 26.57 -26.31
C LYS A 277 6.86 26.07 -25.02
N GLN A 278 6.91 26.91 -24.00
CA GLN A 278 6.23 26.66 -22.72
C GLN A 278 4.72 26.62 -22.94
N SER A 279 4.05 25.59 -22.40
CA SER A 279 2.59 25.39 -22.61
C SER A 279 1.72 26.31 -21.75
N ILE A 280 2.24 26.78 -20.62
CA ILE A 280 1.58 27.72 -19.70
C ILE A 280 2.54 28.84 -19.29
N THR A 281 2.01 30.02 -18.95
CA THR A 281 2.83 31.19 -18.59
C THR A 281 3.40 31.08 -17.16
N ASP A 282 4.39 31.92 -16.83
CA ASP A 282 4.98 31.95 -15.49
C ASP A 282 3.96 32.34 -14.42
N GLU A 283 3.05 33.26 -14.74
CA GLU A 283 1.96 33.68 -13.87
C GLU A 283 1.00 32.52 -13.61
N GLN A 284 0.70 31.71 -14.62
CA GLN A 284 -0.13 30.50 -14.48
C GLN A 284 0.55 29.44 -13.63
N ILE A 285 1.87 29.23 -13.79
CA ILE A 285 2.65 28.32 -12.94
C ILE A 285 2.56 28.73 -11.46
N VAL A 286 2.78 30.03 -11.18
CA VAL A 286 2.70 30.58 -9.82
C VAL A 286 1.28 30.48 -9.25
N SER A 287 0.26 30.74 -10.06
CA SER A 287 -1.15 30.62 -9.68
C SER A 287 -1.50 29.16 -9.29
N LEU A 288 -1.12 28.21 -10.13
CA LEU A 288 -1.30 26.77 -9.87
C LEU A 288 -0.59 26.32 -8.60
N ALA A 289 0.65 26.77 -8.39
CA ALA A 289 1.41 26.47 -7.18
C ALA A 289 0.71 26.99 -5.90
N LYS A 290 0.15 28.19 -5.94
CA LYS A 290 -0.61 28.77 -4.81
C LYS A 290 -1.92 28.01 -4.54
N ILE A 291 -2.62 27.56 -5.59
CA ILE A 291 -3.82 26.74 -5.43
C ILE A 291 -3.45 25.39 -4.79
N ALA A 292 -2.39 24.77 -5.30
CA ALA A 292 -1.91 23.49 -4.80
C ALA A 292 -1.46 23.55 -3.32
N ASP A 293 -0.77 24.61 -2.92
CA ASP A 293 -0.36 24.85 -1.52
C ASP A 293 -1.58 25.02 -0.59
N ARG A 294 -2.64 25.70 -1.04
CA ARG A 294 -3.89 25.79 -0.27
C ARG A 294 -4.59 24.45 -0.12
N ILE A 295 -4.62 23.65 -1.17
CA ILE A 295 -5.21 22.31 -1.15
C ILE A 295 -4.41 21.44 -0.18
N GLU A 296 -3.08 21.41 -0.26
CA GLU A 296 -2.23 20.66 0.68
C GLU A 296 -2.48 21.04 2.14
N LYS A 297 -2.56 22.34 2.42
CA LYS A 297 -2.85 22.85 3.77
C LYS A 297 -4.23 22.43 4.28
N HIS A 298 -5.22 22.35 3.39
CA HIS A 298 -6.56 21.88 3.74
C HIS A 298 -6.58 20.40 4.08
N TYR A 299 -5.84 19.57 3.32
CA TYR A 299 -5.76 18.11 3.52
C TYR A 299 -4.74 17.70 4.59
N ASP A 300 -3.87 18.60 5.01
CA ASP A 300 -2.72 18.36 5.91
C ASP A 300 -1.84 17.19 5.45
N SER A 301 -1.68 17.05 4.14
CA SER A 301 -0.87 16.00 3.50
C SER A 301 -0.44 16.39 2.10
N PRO A 302 0.73 15.90 1.62
CA PRO A 302 1.13 16.07 0.23
C PRO A 302 0.08 15.54 -0.74
N MET A 303 -0.15 16.26 -1.85
CA MET A 303 -1.23 16.00 -2.79
C MET A 303 -0.73 15.77 -4.22
N ASP A 304 -1.46 14.88 -4.93
CA ASP A 304 -1.44 14.68 -6.38
C ASP A 304 -2.71 15.32 -6.94
N ILE A 305 -2.57 16.36 -7.80
CA ILE A 305 -3.66 17.23 -8.24
C ILE A 305 -3.71 17.29 -9.76
N GLU A 306 -4.84 16.95 -10.35
CA GLU A 306 -5.12 17.14 -11.78
C GLU A 306 -5.73 18.53 -12.00
N TRP A 307 -5.25 19.25 -12.99
CA TRP A 307 -5.70 20.61 -13.30
C TRP A 307 -5.88 20.84 -14.80
N ALA A 308 -6.68 21.85 -15.14
CA ALA A 308 -6.86 22.34 -16.52
C ALA A 308 -6.89 23.87 -16.56
N ILE A 309 -6.49 24.42 -17.70
CA ILE A 309 -6.67 25.84 -18.06
C ILE A 309 -7.47 25.87 -19.35
N ASP A 310 -8.55 26.64 -19.36
CA ASP A 310 -9.39 26.81 -20.54
C ASP A 310 -8.83 27.83 -21.54
N GLU A 311 -9.54 28.05 -22.67
CA GLU A 311 -9.17 29.06 -23.66
C GLU A 311 -9.29 30.49 -23.11
N GLY A 312 -10.11 30.71 -22.09
CA GLY A 312 -10.24 31.98 -21.35
C GLY A 312 -9.12 32.25 -20.36
N ASN A 313 -8.19 31.33 -20.17
CA ASN A 313 -7.14 31.31 -19.15
C ASN A 313 -7.68 31.14 -17.71
N GLU A 314 -8.88 30.64 -17.52
CA GLU A 314 -9.39 30.23 -16.22
C GLU A 314 -8.80 28.87 -15.82
N THR A 315 -8.43 28.76 -14.54
CA THR A 315 -7.83 27.56 -13.99
C THR A 315 -8.88 26.72 -13.27
N PHE A 316 -8.88 25.41 -13.51
CA PHE A 316 -9.76 24.45 -12.87
C PHE A 316 -8.96 23.31 -12.24
N ILE A 317 -9.43 22.82 -11.08
CA ILE A 317 -8.93 21.62 -10.43
C ILE A 317 -9.90 20.48 -10.72
N LEU A 318 -9.40 19.46 -11.39
CA LEU A 318 -10.23 18.35 -11.90
C LEU A 318 -10.31 17.18 -10.91
N GLN A 319 -9.27 16.99 -10.10
CA GLN A 319 -9.17 15.96 -9.08
C GLN A 319 -8.01 16.31 -8.12
N ALA A 320 -8.12 15.88 -6.87
CA ALA A 320 -6.98 15.82 -5.94
C ALA A 320 -7.07 14.53 -5.11
N ARG A 321 -5.91 13.99 -4.76
CA ARG A 321 -5.79 12.85 -3.85
C ARG A 321 -4.50 12.97 -3.05
N PRO A 322 -4.44 12.41 -1.83
CA PRO A 322 -3.19 12.32 -1.08
C PRO A 322 -2.12 11.58 -1.90
N GLU A 323 -0.90 12.09 -1.86
CA GLU A 323 0.25 11.42 -2.47
C GLU A 323 0.65 10.23 -1.58
N THR A 324 0.79 9.02 -2.16
CA THR A 324 0.89 7.77 -1.39
C THR A 324 2.32 7.27 -1.18
N VAL A 325 3.31 7.77 -1.92
CA VAL A 325 4.70 7.30 -1.85
C VAL A 325 5.47 7.96 -0.70
N TRP A 326 5.17 9.23 -0.42
CA TRP A 326 5.88 10.06 0.56
C TRP A 326 5.03 10.45 1.78
N SER A 327 3.72 10.25 1.74
CA SER A 327 2.79 10.58 2.83
C SER A 327 3.03 9.84 4.16
N GLY A 328 4.09 9.04 4.27
CA GLY A 328 4.54 8.36 5.49
C GLY A 328 6.06 8.47 5.72
N LYS A 329 6.78 9.31 4.98
CA LYS A 329 8.25 9.41 5.07
C LYS A 329 8.65 10.83 5.47
N GLU A 330 9.18 11.03 6.67
CA GLU A 330 9.89 12.27 7.01
C GLU A 330 11.25 12.31 6.29
N VAL A 331 11.43 13.31 5.44
CA VAL A 331 12.71 13.59 4.78
C VAL A 331 13.62 14.34 5.73
N SER A 332 14.70 13.71 6.19
CA SER A 332 15.72 14.38 6.99
C SER A 332 16.51 15.41 6.15
N LYS A 333 16.78 16.58 6.73
CA LYS A 333 17.50 17.70 6.08
C LYS A 333 18.92 17.35 5.61
N GLU A 334 19.47 16.22 5.99
CA GLU A 334 20.87 15.84 5.69
C GLU A 334 21.04 15.13 4.34
N GLU A 335 20.01 14.57 3.72
CA GLU A 335 20.09 13.92 2.41
C GLU A 335 20.24 14.90 1.23
N ALA A 336 19.88 16.18 1.44
CA ALA A 336 19.97 17.23 0.40
C ALA A 336 21.40 17.73 0.14
N VAL A 337 22.34 17.50 1.04
CA VAL A 337 23.70 18.10 0.97
C VAL A 337 24.75 17.16 0.35
N SER A 338 24.51 15.87 0.28
CA SER A 338 25.49 14.87 -0.19
C SER A 338 25.51 14.62 -1.71
N ALA A 339 24.81 15.40 -2.52
CA ALA A 339 24.71 15.20 -3.98
C ALA A 339 25.82 15.85 -4.80
N ALA A 340 26.98 16.20 -4.21
CA ALA A 340 28.09 16.79 -4.92
C ALA A 340 29.19 15.74 -5.23
N THR A 341 29.28 15.42 -6.52
CA THR A 341 30.49 15.03 -7.27
C THR A 341 31.24 13.77 -6.85
N SER A 342 30.86 12.61 -7.42
CA SER A 342 31.87 11.66 -7.89
C SER A 342 31.77 11.55 -9.42
N LEU A 343 32.85 11.86 -10.13
CA LEU A 343 33.01 11.65 -11.58
C LEU A 343 32.98 10.14 -11.83
N VAL A 344 31.90 9.65 -12.41
CA VAL A 344 31.77 8.27 -12.89
C VAL A 344 32.34 8.25 -14.30
N GLU A 345 33.48 7.57 -14.51
CA GLU A 345 34.09 7.38 -15.84
C GLU A 345 33.30 6.30 -16.60
N GLY A 346 32.42 6.70 -17.51
CA GLY A 346 31.66 5.84 -18.40
C GLY A 346 31.13 6.61 -19.59
N GLU A 347 31.03 5.97 -20.77
CA GLU A 347 30.43 6.57 -21.97
C GLU A 347 28.91 6.71 -21.77
N VAL A 348 28.41 7.94 -21.57
CA VAL A 348 26.97 8.24 -21.49
C VAL A 348 26.35 8.09 -22.86
N ILE A 349 25.44 7.11 -23.02
CA ILE A 349 24.73 6.87 -24.29
C ILE A 349 23.44 7.68 -24.36
N LEU A 350 22.72 7.79 -23.25
CA LEU A 350 21.40 8.43 -23.19
C LEU A 350 21.23 9.21 -21.89
N LYS A 351 20.37 10.23 -22.00
CA LYS A 351 19.89 11.01 -20.84
C LYS A 351 18.37 11.04 -20.86
N GLY A 352 17.75 10.98 -19.70
CA GLY A 352 16.31 11.10 -19.51
C GLY A 352 15.96 11.66 -18.13
N LEU A 353 14.69 11.64 -17.78
CA LEU A 353 14.22 12.10 -16.48
C LEU A 353 14.43 10.98 -15.44
N PRO A 354 15.11 11.25 -14.32
CA PRO A 354 15.23 10.30 -13.21
C PRO A 354 13.89 10.19 -12.48
N VAL A 355 13.27 9.02 -12.52
CA VAL A 355 11.92 8.84 -11.95
C VAL A 355 11.85 7.78 -10.86
N SER A 356 12.81 6.87 -10.80
CA SER A 356 12.98 5.91 -9.70
C SER A 356 14.46 5.73 -9.44
N PRO A 357 14.96 6.03 -8.23
CA PRO A 357 16.37 6.02 -7.92
C PRO A 357 16.95 4.60 -7.87
N GLY A 358 18.28 4.49 -7.99
CA GLY A 358 19.02 3.23 -7.97
C GLY A 358 19.86 3.05 -9.22
N VAL A 359 20.67 1.98 -9.25
CA VAL A 359 21.48 1.59 -10.39
C VAL A 359 21.15 0.17 -10.80
N GLY A 360 20.87 -0.03 -12.09
CA GLY A 360 20.65 -1.35 -12.67
C GLY A 360 21.62 -1.63 -13.79
N ILE A 361 22.23 -2.83 -13.80
CA ILE A 361 23.14 -3.31 -14.84
C ILE A 361 22.59 -4.60 -15.42
N GLY A 362 22.60 -4.70 -16.73
CA GLY A 362 22.14 -5.91 -17.42
C GLY A 362 22.04 -5.74 -18.92
N PRO A 363 21.67 -6.81 -19.63
CA PRO A 363 21.44 -6.77 -21.07
C PRO A 363 20.18 -5.97 -21.40
N ALA A 364 20.31 -5.01 -22.32
CA ALA A 364 19.19 -4.25 -22.84
C ALA A 364 18.22 -5.17 -23.59
N ASN A 365 16.96 -5.21 -23.17
CA ASN A 365 15.89 -5.96 -23.83
C ASN A 365 14.86 -4.98 -24.39
N VAL A 366 15.00 -4.71 -25.71
CA VAL A 366 14.14 -3.75 -26.43
C VAL A 366 12.84 -4.43 -26.81
N ILE A 367 11.74 -3.99 -26.19
CA ILE A 367 10.39 -4.51 -26.39
C ILE A 367 9.49 -3.37 -26.85
N LEU A 368 8.84 -3.53 -28.01
CA LEU A 368 8.03 -2.46 -28.62
C LEU A 368 6.52 -2.71 -28.53
N SER A 369 6.11 -3.93 -28.17
CA SER A 369 4.68 -4.30 -28.06
C SER A 369 4.46 -5.24 -26.85
N THR A 370 3.21 -5.32 -26.39
CA THR A 370 2.79 -6.19 -25.28
C THR A 370 3.00 -7.68 -25.57
N GLU A 371 3.03 -8.10 -26.83
CA GLU A 371 3.32 -9.49 -27.24
C GLU A 371 4.76 -9.91 -26.87
N GLY A 372 5.66 -8.95 -26.69
CA GLY A 372 7.04 -9.18 -26.29
C GLY A 372 7.30 -9.31 -24.79
N ILE A 373 6.33 -9.01 -23.96
CA ILE A 373 6.49 -8.93 -22.48
C ILE A 373 7.04 -10.23 -21.89
N GLY A 374 6.57 -11.38 -22.37
CA GLY A 374 7.03 -12.69 -21.92
C GLY A 374 8.50 -13.01 -22.22
N LYS A 375 9.18 -12.21 -23.06
CA LYS A 375 10.60 -12.38 -23.43
C LYS A 375 11.56 -11.68 -22.44
N VAL A 376 11.04 -10.89 -21.49
CA VAL A 376 11.84 -10.25 -20.46
C VAL A 376 12.23 -11.27 -19.39
N ARG A 377 13.53 -11.42 -19.17
CA ARG A 377 14.11 -12.31 -18.16
C ARG A 377 14.49 -11.52 -16.90
N LYS A 378 14.63 -12.22 -15.79
CA LYS A 378 15.12 -11.61 -14.56
C LYS A 378 16.53 -11.06 -14.76
N GLY A 379 16.74 -9.79 -14.44
CA GLY A 379 18.01 -9.09 -14.61
C GLY A 379 18.16 -8.34 -15.94
N ASP A 380 17.23 -8.46 -16.88
CA ASP A 380 17.22 -7.64 -18.11
C ASP A 380 16.94 -6.16 -17.78
N ILE A 381 17.46 -5.26 -18.61
CA ILE A 381 17.01 -3.87 -18.60
C ILE A 381 15.93 -3.71 -19.65
N LEU A 382 14.71 -3.41 -19.20
CA LEU A 382 13.57 -3.20 -20.08
C LEU A 382 13.70 -1.85 -20.81
N VAL A 383 13.76 -1.89 -22.13
CA VAL A 383 13.81 -0.70 -22.97
C VAL A 383 12.57 -0.68 -23.87
N THR A 384 11.77 0.38 -23.76
CA THR A 384 10.52 0.49 -24.55
C THR A 384 10.19 1.94 -24.88
N LYS A 385 9.15 2.16 -25.71
CA LYS A 385 8.66 3.53 -25.93
C LYS A 385 7.95 4.07 -24.70
N MET A 386 7.04 3.29 -24.13
CA MET A 386 6.30 3.59 -22.91
C MET A 386 5.78 2.29 -22.30
N THR A 387 5.34 2.33 -21.04
CA THR A 387 4.68 1.20 -20.41
C THR A 387 3.20 1.49 -20.16
N THR A 388 2.42 0.43 -20.08
CA THR A 388 1.03 0.42 -19.65
C THR A 388 0.86 -0.61 -18.54
N PRO A 389 -0.27 -0.68 -17.82
CA PRO A 389 -0.45 -1.64 -16.74
C PRO A 389 -0.20 -3.12 -17.10
N SER A 390 -0.35 -3.51 -18.34
CA SER A 390 -0.01 -4.87 -18.82
C SER A 390 1.50 -5.20 -18.77
N TRP A 391 2.37 -4.19 -18.61
CA TRP A 391 3.81 -4.35 -18.55
C TRP A 391 4.35 -4.69 -17.16
N VAL A 392 3.53 -4.59 -16.11
CA VAL A 392 3.96 -4.82 -14.71
C VAL A 392 4.73 -6.12 -14.50
N PRO A 393 4.32 -7.28 -15.10
CA PRO A 393 5.08 -8.53 -14.94
C PRO A 393 6.50 -8.48 -15.55
N ALA A 394 6.71 -7.69 -16.61
CA ALA A 394 8.03 -7.47 -17.19
C ALA A 394 8.86 -6.50 -16.33
N MET A 395 8.22 -5.44 -15.84
CA MET A 395 8.85 -4.44 -14.97
C MET A 395 9.39 -5.06 -13.68
N GLN A 396 8.66 -6.00 -13.07
CA GLN A 396 9.07 -6.73 -11.87
C GLN A 396 10.33 -7.61 -12.08
N LYS A 397 10.53 -8.11 -13.31
CA LYS A 397 11.69 -8.95 -13.64
C LYS A 397 12.92 -8.13 -14.01
N SER A 398 12.75 -6.84 -14.31
CA SER A 398 13.79 -5.98 -14.85
C SER A 398 14.75 -5.48 -13.77
N ALA A 399 16.06 -5.42 -14.11
CA ALA A 399 17.07 -4.77 -13.27
C ALA A 399 16.97 -3.24 -13.31
N ALA A 400 16.47 -2.70 -14.42
CA ALA A 400 16.12 -1.29 -14.58
C ALA A 400 15.17 -1.10 -15.78
N ILE A 401 14.57 0.08 -15.87
CA ILE A 401 13.61 0.42 -16.93
C ILE A 401 14.02 1.73 -17.61
N VAL A 402 13.99 1.74 -18.93
CA VAL A 402 14.27 2.93 -19.75
C VAL A 402 13.13 3.12 -20.76
N THR A 403 12.45 4.28 -20.72
CA THR A 403 11.42 4.60 -21.72
C THR A 403 11.80 5.81 -22.57
N GLU A 404 11.43 5.78 -23.88
CA GLU A 404 11.66 6.91 -24.78
C GLU A 404 10.82 8.13 -24.45
N ASP A 405 9.56 7.91 -24.12
CA ASP A 405 8.57 8.92 -23.82
C ASP A 405 8.15 8.81 -22.35
N GLY A 406 7.52 9.84 -21.78
CA GLY A 406 7.00 9.90 -20.41
C GLY A 406 7.59 11.02 -19.56
N GLY A 407 6.85 11.39 -18.53
CA GLY A 407 7.24 12.35 -17.47
C GLY A 407 7.24 11.70 -16.09
N TYR A 408 7.34 12.50 -15.05
CA TYR A 408 7.38 12.04 -13.65
C TYR A 408 6.11 11.32 -13.21
N THR A 409 5.00 11.53 -13.90
CA THR A 409 3.66 11.02 -13.60
C THR A 409 3.22 9.87 -14.49
N CYS A 410 4.03 9.46 -15.47
CA CYS A 410 3.67 8.37 -16.36
C CYS A 410 3.65 7.01 -15.63
N HIS A 411 2.95 6.04 -16.21
CA HIS A 411 2.82 4.68 -15.66
C HIS A 411 4.19 4.06 -15.31
N ALA A 412 5.21 4.19 -16.18
CA ALA A 412 6.55 3.69 -15.90
C ALA A 412 7.13 4.28 -14.61
N ALA A 413 6.97 5.60 -14.41
CA ALA A 413 7.48 6.31 -13.27
C ALA A 413 6.80 5.88 -11.94
N ILE A 414 5.46 5.80 -11.96
CA ILE A 414 4.68 5.42 -10.77
C ILE A 414 5.01 3.98 -10.35
N VAL A 415 4.85 3.04 -11.28
CA VAL A 415 5.03 1.61 -10.97
C VAL A 415 6.49 1.27 -10.63
N SER A 416 7.47 1.90 -11.27
CA SER A 416 8.88 1.67 -10.95
C SER A 416 9.22 2.09 -9.51
N ARG A 417 8.65 3.21 -9.02
CA ARG A 417 8.79 3.65 -7.63
C ARG A 417 8.16 2.66 -6.65
N GLU A 418 6.95 2.18 -6.97
CA GLU A 418 6.26 1.18 -6.15
C GLU A 418 7.02 -0.16 -6.08
N LEU A 419 7.65 -0.56 -7.19
CA LEU A 419 8.44 -1.79 -7.28
C LEU A 419 9.88 -1.64 -6.77
N GLY A 420 10.35 -0.41 -6.52
CA GLY A 420 11.75 -0.13 -6.19
C GLY A 420 12.73 -0.42 -7.32
N VAL A 421 12.28 -0.43 -8.59
CA VAL A 421 13.12 -0.70 -9.76
C VAL A 421 13.68 0.61 -10.33
N PRO A 422 15.01 0.77 -10.52
CA PRO A 422 15.59 1.95 -11.13
C PRO A 422 14.94 2.28 -12.47
N CYS A 423 14.57 3.56 -12.70
CA CYS A 423 13.85 3.93 -13.91
C CYS A 423 14.23 5.32 -14.41
N ILE A 424 14.39 5.40 -15.74
CA ILE A 424 14.60 6.63 -16.50
C ILE A 424 13.50 6.71 -17.57
N VAL A 425 12.80 7.83 -17.65
CA VAL A 425 11.79 8.08 -18.68
C VAL A 425 12.16 9.28 -19.56
N GLY A 426 11.52 9.42 -20.71
CA GLY A 426 11.86 10.51 -21.65
C GLY A 426 13.26 10.40 -22.24
N ALA A 427 13.88 9.23 -22.21
CA ALA A 427 15.20 8.95 -22.79
C ALA A 427 15.10 8.79 -24.32
N ARG A 428 14.98 9.91 -25.01
CA ARG A 428 14.71 9.98 -26.45
C ARG A 428 15.61 9.06 -27.28
N LYS A 429 14.98 8.32 -28.20
CA LYS A 429 15.66 7.36 -29.09
C LYS A 429 16.22 6.13 -28.38
N ALA A 430 15.83 5.83 -27.14
CA ALA A 430 16.36 4.68 -26.39
C ALA A 430 16.18 3.36 -27.14
N THR A 431 15.01 3.13 -27.76
CA THR A 431 14.73 1.91 -28.53
C THR A 431 15.54 1.78 -29.81
N LYS A 432 16.16 2.88 -30.30
CA LYS A 432 17.02 2.90 -31.48
C LYS A 432 18.51 2.94 -31.14
N ALA A 433 18.85 3.58 -30.04
CA ALA A 433 20.24 3.77 -29.60
C ALA A 433 20.79 2.53 -28.90
N LEU A 434 19.92 1.79 -28.18
CA LEU A 434 20.29 0.59 -27.42
C LEU A 434 20.00 -0.66 -28.25
N LYS A 435 20.99 -1.56 -28.34
CA LYS A 435 20.86 -2.82 -29.08
C LYS A 435 20.44 -3.93 -28.12
N LYS A 436 19.57 -4.81 -28.60
CA LYS A 436 19.14 -5.99 -27.83
C LYS A 436 20.33 -6.85 -27.41
N GLY A 437 20.44 -7.15 -26.10
CA GLY A 437 21.54 -7.91 -25.52
C GLY A 437 22.80 -7.11 -25.21
N GLU A 438 22.88 -5.81 -25.54
CA GLU A 438 23.94 -4.92 -25.14
C GLU A 438 23.94 -4.71 -23.64
N ILE A 439 25.05 -4.93 -22.95
CA ILE A 439 25.17 -4.64 -21.53
C ILE A 439 25.21 -3.13 -21.34
N ILE A 440 24.35 -2.62 -20.49
CA ILE A 440 24.23 -1.20 -20.15
C ILE A 440 24.07 -1.01 -18.64
N THR A 441 24.49 0.15 -18.18
CA THR A 441 24.27 0.61 -16.80
C THR A 441 23.28 1.77 -16.81
N VAL A 442 22.22 1.65 -16.01
CA VAL A 442 21.16 2.67 -15.83
C VAL A 442 21.27 3.28 -14.45
N ASP A 443 21.62 4.58 -14.39
CA ASP A 443 21.62 5.36 -13.14
C ASP A 443 20.30 6.14 -13.03
N GLY A 444 19.35 5.54 -12.34
CA GLY A 444 18.01 6.10 -12.13
C GLY A 444 17.99 7.34 -11.23
N LYS A 445 19.08 7.63 -10.50
CA LYS A 445 19.22 8.85 -9.70
C LYS A 445 19.69 10.04 -10.54
N LYS A 446 20.64 9.80 -11.47
CA LYS A 446 21.21 10.85 -12.33
C LYS A 446 20.47 11.00 -13.65
N GLY A 447 19.59 10.05 -14.01
CA GLY A 447 18.90 10.03 -15.30
C GLY A 447 19.84 9.72 -16.48
N LEU A 448 20.88 8.89 -16.25
CA LEU A 448 21.94 8.60 -17.21
C LEU A 448 21.97 7.10 -17.54
N VAL A 449 22.16 6.78 -18.83
CA VAL A 449 22.42 5.42 -19.31
C VAL A 449 23.83 5.37 -19.86
N TYR A 450 24.63 4.44 -19.38
CA TYR A 450 26.01 4.24 -19.79
C TYR A 450 26.17 2.95 -20.59
N ARG A 451 27.20 2.92 -21.46
CA ARG A 451 27.60 1.73 -22.20
C ARG A 451 28.40 0.79 -21.30
N GLY A 452 28.08 -0.48 -21.36
CA GLY A 452 28.79 -1.51 -20.59
C GLY A 452 28.48 -1.48 -19.09
N GLU A 453 29.28 -2.23 -18.36
CA GLU A 453 29.25 -2.29 -16.90
C GLU A 453 30.17 -1.21 -16.33
N VAL A 454 29.59 -0.26 -15.60
CA VAL A 454 30.36 0.87 -15.04
C VAL A 454 30.49 0.66 -13.54
N GLU A 455 31.66 0.13 -13.12
CA GLU A 455 31.97 -0.16 -11.71
C GLU A 455 31.86 1.07 -10.79
N GLY A 456 32.15 2.27 -11.29
CA GLY A 456 32.02 3.51 -10.54
C GLY A 456 30.55 3.87 -10.19
N ALA A 457 29.59 3.42 -11.01
CA ALA A 457 28.16 3.58 -10.72
C ALA A 457 27.69 2.58 -9.65
N LEU A 458 28.21 1.35 -9.67
CA LEU A 458 28.01 0.36 -8.60
C LEU A 458 28.64 0.81 -7.27
N LYS A 459 29.90 1.25 -7.31
CA LYS A 459 30.59 1.74 -6.11
C LYS A 459 29.93 2.99 -5.52
N SER A 460 29.36 3.87 -6.34
CA SER A 460 28.57 5.00 -5.83
C SER A 460 27.20 4.55 -5.31
N ALA A 461 26.58 3.54 -5.89
CA ALA A 461 25.34 2.94 -5.37
C ALA A 461 25.61 2.09 -4.11
N GLU A 462 26.69 1.32 -4.11
CA GLU A 462 27.16 0.56 -2.95
C GLU A 462 27.71 1.47 -1.84
N GLN A 463 28.39 2.57 -2.17
CA GLN A 463 28.82 3.57 -1.18
C GLN A 463 27.66 4.39 -0.63
N ILE A 464 26.63 4.68 -1.41
CA ILE A 464 25.42 5.34 -0.94
C ILE A 464 24.54 4.35 -0.16
N ALA A 465 24.52 3.08 -0.53
CA ALA A 465 23.92 2.00 0.26
C ALA A 465 24.79 1.62 1.48
N ALA A 466 26.12 1.74 1.39
CA ALA A 466 27.05 1.41 2.47
C ALA A 466 27.28 2.57 3.47
N LEU A 467 27.18 3.82 3.07
CA LEU A 467 27.32 4.96 4.00
C LEU A 467 26.19 5.00 5.05
N PRO A 468 24.89 4.82 4.72
CA PRO A 468 23.86 4.62 5.72
C PRO A 468 23.98 3.29 6.46
N GLN A 469 24.42 2.22 5.80
CA GLN A 469 24.57 0.90 6.42
C GLN A 469 25.70 0.86 7.44
N GLN A 470 26.84 1.49 7.20
CA GLN A 470 27.91 1.61 8.20
C GLN A 470 27.53 2.52 9.35
N ALA A 471 26.94 3.68 9.07
CA ALA A 471 26.45 4.58 10.12
C ALA A 471 25.31 3.95 10.96
N VAL A 472 24.43 3.17 10.34
CA VAL A 472 23.34 2.45 11.03
C VAL A 472 23.84 1.21 11.76
N SER A 473 24.91 0.55 11.28
CA SER A 473 25.51 -0.57 12.02
C SER A 473 26.19 -0.13 13.33
N GLU A 474 26.54 1.16 13.44
CA GLU A 474 27.07 1.78 14.66
C GLU A 474 25.99 2.39 15.56
N MET A 475 24.71 2.46 15.10
CA MET A 475 23.59 2.92 15.92
C MET A 475 23.15 1.79 16.89
N ILE A 476 23.80 1.77 18.05
CA ILE A 476 23.41 0.91 19.16
C ILE A 476 22.18 1.55 19.83
N THR A 477 21.09 0.81 19.87
CA THR A 477 19.89 1.17 20.64
C THR A 477 19.71 0.22 21.83
N SER A 478 19.20 0.74 22.92
CA SER A 478 18.81 -0.05 24.10
C SER A 478 17.59 -0.92 23.75
N THR A 479 16.59 -0.31 23.09
CA THR A 479 15.43 -1.00 22.55
C THR A 479 15.83 -1.78 21.29
N LYS A 480 15.59 -3.09 21.25
CA LYS A 480 15.95 -3.95 20.14
C LYS A 480 14.97 -3.77 18.98
N ILE A 481 15.49 -3.82 17.75
CA ILE A 481 14.67 -3.74 16.54
C ILE A 481 14.65 -5.12 15.89
N TYR A 482 13.49 -5.77 15.99
CA TYR A 482 13.22 -7.07 15.38
C TYR A 482 12.50 -6.93 14.05
N VAL A 483 12.49 -8.03 13.30
CA VAL A 483 11.80 -8.09 12.01
C VAL A 483 10.63 -9.08 12.05
N ASN A 484 9.54 -8.78 11.35
CA ASN A 484 8.43 -9.69 11.07
C ASN A 484 8.72 -10.47 9.79
N LEU A 485 8.67 -11.81 9.84
CA LEU A 485 8.87 -12.69 8.69
C LEU A 485 7.71 -13.67 8.53
N SER A 486 7.35 -13.93 7.27
CA SER A 486 6.36 -14.95 6.90
C SER A 486 6.91 -15.96 5.87
N ILE A 487 7.97 -15.61 5.15
CA ILE A 487 8.56 -16.38 4.05
C ILE A 487 9.99 -16.76 4.44
N PRO A 488 10.27 -18.04 4.79
CA PRO A 488 11.58 -18.48 5.24
C PRO A 488 12.71 -18.27 4.22
N GLU A 489 12.39 -18.34 2.92
CA GLU A 489 13.35 -18.16 1.82
C GLU A 489 13.95 -16.75 1.77
N MET A 490 13.32 -15.77 2.41
CA MET A 490 13.80 -14.40 2.48
C MET A 490 14.76 -14.14 3.65
N ALA A 491 14.91 -15.11 4.57
CA ALA A 491 15.59 -14.89 5.84
C ALA A 491 17.04 -14.42 5.71
N GLU A 492 17.86 -15.07 4.86
CA GLU A 492 19.27 -14.67 4.65
C GLU A 492 19.39 -13.25 4.10
N LYS A 493 18.56 -12.92 3.10
CA LYS A 493 18.52 -11.59 2.51
C LYS A 493 18.14 -10.54 3.56
N VAL A 494 17.07 -10.79 4.30
CA VAL A 494 16.60 -9.85 5.33
C VAL A 494 17.62 -9.68 6.44
N ALA A 495 18.23 -10.76 6.94
CA ALA A 495 19.25 -10.69 7.97
C ALA A 495 20.46 -9.85 7.54
N SER A 496 20.94 -10.07 6.31
CA SER A 496 22.10 -9.34 5.76
C SER A 496 21.81 -7.86 5.46
N GLU A 497 20.65 -7.56 4.88
CA GLU A 497 20.28 -6.19 4.47
C GLU A 497 19.83 -5.31 5.64
N THR A 498 19.09 -5.87 6.61
CA THR A 498 18.47 -5.07 7.69
C THR A 498 19.28 -5.03 8.96
N ARG A 499 20.13 -6.06 9.21
CA ARG A 499 20.85 -6.25 10.50
C ARG A 499 19.91 -6.14 11.71
N ALA A 500 18.70 -6.65 11.59
CA ALA A 500 17.77 -6.69 12.69
C ALA A 500 18.34 -7.50 13.87
N ASP A 501 18.00 -7.10 15.09
CA ASP A 501 18.47 -7.75 16.33
C ASP A 501 17.83 -9.14 16.56
N GLY A 502 16.98 -9.60 15.65
CA GLY A 502 16.31 -10.88 15.66
C GLY A 502 15.00 -10.85 14.88
N VAL A 503 14.25 -11.95 14.97
CA VAL A 503 12.90 -12.09 14.40
C VAL A 503 11.88 -12.05 15.54
N GLY A 504 11.10 -10.97 15.62
CA GLY A 504 10.11 -10.80 16.69
C GLY A 504 8.76 -11.49 16.40
N LEU A 505 8.52 -11.80 15.12
CA LEU A 505 7.36 -12.56 14.69
C LEU A 505 7.70 -13.39 13.45
N LEU A 506 7.89 -14.69 13.60
CA LEU A 506 7.91 -15.64 12.50
C LEU A 506 6.52 -16.32 12.42
N ARG A 507 5.81 -16.11 11.30
CA ARG A 507 4.47 -16.65 11.08
C ARG A 507 4.53 -18.03 10.42
N ALA A 508 3.83 -19.00 11.01
CA ALA A 508 3.80 -20.38 10.55
C ALA A 508 2.81 -20.66 9.40
N GLU A 509 1.87 -19.76 9.17
CA GLU A 509 0.75 -19.96 8.24
C GLU A 509 1.25 -20.26 6.81
N HIS A 510 2.28 -19.56 6.34
CA HIS A 510 2.85 -19.79 5.02
C HIS A 510 3.41 -21.22 4.84
N LEU A 511 3.99 -21.78 5.90
CA LEU A 511 4.49 -23.17 5.87
C LEU A 511 3.35 -24.16 5.66
N MET A 512 2.22 -23.97 6.37
CA MET A 512 1.04 -24.80 6.20
C MET A 512 0.42 -24.65 4.81
N LEU A 513 0.27 -23.41 4.31
CA LEU A 513 -0.22 -23.13 2.97
C LEU A 513 0.65 -23.81 1.89
N SER A 514 1.97 -23.89 2.10
CA SER A 514 2.87 -24.57 1.16
C SER A 514 2.66 -26.08 1.08
N ILE A 515 2.06 -26.71 2.11
CA ILE A 515 1.66 -28.13 2.09
C ILE A 515 0.36 -28.31 1.31
N GLY A 516 -0.56 -27.33 1.35
CA GLY A 516 -1.80 -27.31 0.58
C GLY A 516 -2.94 -28.15 1.13
N LYS A 517 -2.73 -28.86 2.27
CA LYS A 517 -3.73 -29.73 2.89
C LYS A 517 -4.07 -29.27 4.30
N HIS A 518 -5.32 -29.44 4.70
CA HIS A 518 -5.72 -29.23 6.09
C HIS A 518 -4.95 -30.17 7.05
N PRO A 519 -4.46 -29.73 8.23
CA PRO A 519 -3.65 -30.56 9.12
C PRO A 519 -4.30 -31.91 9.47
N ARG A 520 -5.61 -31.93 9.72
CA ARG A 520 -6.36 -33.18 10.00
C ARG A 520 -6.32 -34.13 8.83
N ARG A 521 -6.61 -33.63 7.64
CA ARG A 521 -6.56 -34.42 6.41
C ARG A 521 -5.17 -35.01 6.18
N LEU A 522 -4.15 -34.17 6.38
CA LEU A 522 -2.76 -34.60 6.23
C LEU A 522 -2.40 -35.74 7.19
N VAL A 523 -2.84 -35.64 8.47
CA VAL A 523 -2.58 -36.68 9.47
C VAL A 523 -3.31 -37.99 9.15
N GLU A 524 -4.57 -37.94 8.74
CA GLU A 524 -5.38 -39.10 8.36
C GLU A 524 -4.80 -39.84 7.16
N GLU A 525 -4.18 -39.13 6.25
CA GLU A 525 -3.46 -39.68 5.09
C GLU A 525 -2.04 -40.18 5.44
N GLY A 526 -1.63 -40.15 6.71
CA GLY A 526 -0.30 -40.58 7.15
C GLY A 526 0.81 -39.55 6.91
N GLY A 527 0.49 -38.30 6.62
CA GLY A 527 1.43 -37.22 6.32
C GLY A 527 1.94 -36.45 7.54
N ALA A 528 1.77 -36.95 8.78
CA ALA A 528 2.25 -36.30 9.98
C ALA A 528 3.74 -35.95 9.94
N GLN A 529 4.59 -36.87 9.45
CA GLN A 529 6.02 -36.65 9.33
C GLN A 529 6.35 -35.55 8.30
N LEU A 530 5.59 -35.46 7.21
CA LEU A 530 5.76 -34.39 6.21
C LEU A 530 5.55 -33.02 6.83
N MET A 531 4.53 -32.85 7.70
CA MET A 531 4.30 -31.60 8.43
C MET A 531 5.50 -31.23 9.30
N ILE A 532 5.97 -32.18 10.12
CA ILE A 532 7.13 -31.99 11.01
C ILE A 532 8.35 -31.55 10.21
N ASP A 533 8.66 -32.23 9.10
CA ASP A 533 9.86 -31.97 8.31
C ASP A 533 9.78 -30.61 7.57
N LYS A 534 8.62 -30.27 7.00
CA LYS A 534 8.42 -28.99 6.32
C LYS A 534 8.49 -27.80 7.26
N PHE A 535 7.88 -27.91 8.45
CA PHE A 535 7.96 -26.86 9.47
C PHE A 535 9.39 -26.73 10.00
N ALA A 536 10.04 -27.86 10.30
CA ALA A 536 11.43 -27.87 10.77
C ALA A 536 12.38 -27.23 9.72
N GLU A 537 12.25 -27.59 8.44
CA GLU A 537 13.04 -26.99 7.36
C GLU A 537 12.87 -25.47 7.27
N GLY A 538 11.62 -24.99 7.28
CA GLY A 538 11.33 -23.55 7.22
C GLY A 538 11.87 -22.77 8.42
N VAL A 539 11.61 -23.27 9.64
CA VAL A 539 12.11 -22.61 10.88
C VAL A 539 13.62 -22.65 10.94
N LYS A 540 14.26 -23.76 10.56
CA LYS A 540 15.72 -23.90 10.49
C LYS A 540 16.35 -22.81 9.64
N LYS A 541 15.87 -22.58 8.43
CA LYS A 541 16.39 -21.55 7.52
C LYS A 541 16.41 -20.17 8.18
N VAL A 542 15.33 -19.83 8.88
CA VAL A 542 15.23 -18.53 9.57
C VAL A 542 16.17 -18.51 10.77
N ALA A 543 16.22 -19.58 11.55
CA ALA A 543 17.07 -19.67 12.74
C ALA A 543 18.55 -19.59 12.40
N GLU A 544 19.00 -20.24 11.33
CA GLU A 544 20.38 -20.17 10.83
C GLU A 544 20.75 -18.74 10.39
N ALA A 545 19.87 -18.11 9.61
CA ALA A 545 20.12 -16.76 9.06
C ALA A 545 20.25 -15.69 10.15
N PHE A 546 19.57 -15.84 11.28
CA PHE A 546 19.61 -14.88 12.38
C PHE A 546 20.49 -15.31 13.58
N TYR A 547 21.09 -16.52 13.56
CA TYR A 547 21.91 -16.98 14.66
C TYR A 547 23.06 -16.01 14.98
N PRO A 548 23.34 -15.66 16.26
CA PRO A 548 22.72 -16.14 17.52
C PRO A 548 21.49 -15.34 17.96
N ASN A 549 21.00 -14.39 17.17
CA ASN A 549 19.87 -13.55 17.54
C ASN A 549 18.55 -14.35 17.64
N PRO A 550 17.60 -13.93 18.50
CA PRO A 550 16.39 -14.70 18.75
C PRO A 550 15.45 -14.75 17.54
N VAL A 551 14.78 -15.88 17.37
CA VAL A 551 13.70 -16.09 16.41
C VAL A 551 12.46 -16.54 17.19
N ILE A 552 11.46 -15.65 17.26
CA ILE A 552 10.23 -15.91 18.01
C ILE A 552 9.20 -16.46 17.03
N TYR A 553 9.01 -17.78 17.09
CA TYR A 553 8.09 -18.51 16.24
C TYR A 553 6.69 -18.47 16.83
N ARG A 554 5.75 -17.83 16.11
CA ARG A 554 4.33 -17.86 16.47
C ARG A 554 3.71 -19.16 15.93
N THR A 555 3.16 -19.96 16.84
CA THR A 555 2.43 -21.17 16.47
C THR A 555 1.22 -20.83 15.62
N LEU A 556 0.75 -21.81 14.82
CA LEU A 556 -0.32 -21.63 13.83
C LEU A 556 -1.55 -20.91 14.37
N ASP A 557 -1.98 -19.85 13.74
CA ASP A 557 -3.13 -19.04 14.12
C ASP A 557 -4.13 -18.83 12.99
N PHE A 558 -4.39 -19.89 12.25
CA PHE A 558 -5.44 -19.86 11.24
C PHE A 558 -6.82 -19.66 11.86
N LYS A 559 -7.57 -18.79 11.25
CA LYS A 559 -9.02 -18.72 11.46
C LYS A 559 -9.70 -19.85 10.67
N PRO A 560 -10.89 -20.32 11.08
CA PRO A 560 -11.60 -21.38 10.36
C PRO A 560 -11.84 -21.08 8.87
N ASP A 561 -12.15 -19.83 8.52
CA ASP A 561 -12.35 -19.37 7.15
C ASP A 561 -11.06 -19.40 6.30
N GLU A 562 -9.90 -19.22 6.91
CA GLU A 562 -8.61 -19.29 6.23
C GLU A 562 -8.23 -20.76 5.90
N PHE A 563 -8.63 -21.71 6.72
CA PHE A 563 -8.44 -23.13 6.46
C PHE A 563 -9.27 -23.67 5.30
N LEU A 564 -10.39 -23.02 4.94
CA LEU A 564 -11.25 -23.43 3.83
C LEU A 564 -10.50 -23.48 2.48
N ALA A 565 -9.43 -22.71 2.34
CA ALA A 565 -8.58 -22.71 1.14
C ALA A 565 -7.70 -23.96 0.98
N LEU A 566 -7.59 -24.79 2.02
CA LEU A 566 -6.78 -26.02 2.00
C LEU A 566 -7.63 -27.24 1.64
N GLU A 567 -7.01 -28.25 1.03
CA GLU A 567 -7.67 -29.53 0.75
C GLU A 567 -8.17 -30.16 2.06
N GLY A 568 -9.46 -30.47 2.13
CA GLY A 568 -10.14 -30.93 3.36
C GLY A 568 -10.65 -29.82 4.27
N GLY A 569 -10.41 -28.54 3.94
CA GLY A 569 -10.83 -27.40 4.78
C GLY A 569 -12.33 -27.35 5.04
N THR A 570 -13.17 -27.57 4.02
CA THR A 570 -14.64 -27.61 4.15
C THR A 570 -15.07 -28.69 5.16
N GLU A 571 -14.52 -29.89 5.04
CA GLU A 571 -14.86 -31.03 5.89
C GLU A 571 -14.55 -30.77 7.38
N TYR A 572 -13.32 -30.26 7.68
CA TYR A 572 -12.85 -30.10 9.06
C TYR A 572 -13.17 -28.74 9.69
N GLU A 573 -13.62 -27.77 8.92
CA GLU A 573 -13.97 -26.45 9.44
C GLU A 573 -15.47 -26.13 9.28
N GLU A 574 -16.02 -26.18 8.08
CA GLU A 574 -17.40 -25.79 7.82
C GLU A 574 -18.38 -26.88 8.29
N GLU A 575 -18.22 -28.14 7.83
CA GLU A 575 -19.08 -29.25 8.23
C GLU A 575 -18.90 -29.60 9.71
N ALA A 576 -17.70 -29.37 10.29
CA ALA A 576 -17.48 -29.50 11.71
C ALA A 576 -18.06 -28.37 12.55
N GLY A 577 -18.63 -27.33 11.91
CA GLY A 577 -19.27 -26.20 12.60
C GLY A 577 -18.29 -25.22 13.26
N HIS A 578 -17.04 -25.19 12.84
CA HIS A 578 -16.04 -24.26 13.36
C HIS A 578 -16.17 -22.87 12.74
N VAL A 579 -16.71 -22.77 11.51
CA VAL A 579 -16.92 -21.50 10.81
C VAL A 579 -18.14 -20.82 11.39
N GLY A 580 -17.91 -19.91 12.31
CA GLY A 580 -18.96 -19.10 12.93
C GLY A 580 -19.19 -17.77 12.20
N PRO A 581 -20.18 -16.98 12.62
CA PRO A 581 -20.52 -15.70 12.01
C PRO A 581 -19.40 -14.65 12.13
N ASN A 582 -18.48 -14.81 13.08
CA ASN A 582 -17.29 -14.00 13.24
C ASN A 582 -16.06 -14.88 13.50
N PRO A 583 -15.33 -15.29 12.44
CA PRO A 583 -14.14 -16.13 12.56
C PRO A 583 -13.04 -15.51 13.43
N MET A 584 -12.99 -14.18 13.51
CA MET A 584 -11.97 -13.43 14.24
C MET A 584 -11.93 -13.79 15.73
N ILE A 585 -13.09 -13.94 16.37
CA ILE A 585 -13.23 -14.33 17.79
C ILE A 585 -13.63 -15.80 17.95
N GLY A 586 -13.59 -16.57 16.89
CA GLY A 586 -14.05 -17.96 16.82
C GLY A 586 -13.05 -18.99 17.28
N TYR A 587 -13.03 -20.14 16.61
CA TYR A 587 -12.23 -21.32 16.91
C TYR A 587 -10.80 -21.17 16.38
N ARG A 588 -9.92 -20.46 17.12
CA ARG A 588 -8.51 -20.18 16.73
C ARG A 588 -7.58 -20.13 17.94
N GLY A 589 -6.28 -20.10 17.66
CA GLY A 589 -5.22 -19.92 18.62
C GLY A 589 -5.16 -21.02 19.69
N GLN A 590 -4.82 -20.68 20.91
CA GLN A 590 -4.64 -21.63 22.00
C GLN A 590 -5.83 -22.55 22.27
N PHE A 591 -7.06 -22.09 22.02
CA PHE A 591 -8.23 -22.92 22.25
C PHE A 591 -8.26 -24.10 21.28
N ARG A 592 -7.85 -23.89 20.01
CA ARG A 592 -7.69 -24.96 19.04
C ARG A 592 -6.64 -25.98 19.47
N TYR A 593 -5.49 -25.53 19.98
CA TYR A 593 -4.42 -26.44 20.43
C TYR A 593 -4.86 -27.39 21.55
N VAL A 594 -5.64 -26.86 22.50
CA VAL A 594 -6.17 -27.68 23.60
C VAL A 594 -7.22 -28.67 23.11
N LYS A 595 -7.95 -28.33 22.07
CA LYS A 595 -8.98 -29.20 21.47
C LYS A 595 -8.39 -30.21 20.48
N GLU A 596 -7.31 -29.85 19.81
CA GLU A 596 -6.62 -30.67 18.80
C GLU A 596 -5.12 -30.86 19.19
N PRO A 597 -4.84 -31.49 20.34
CA PRO A 597 -3.49 -31.56 20.86
C PRO A 597 -2.55 -32.41 20.00
N ASP A 598 -3.07 -33.37 19.27
CA ASP A 598 -2.34 -34.18 18.31
C ASP A 598 -1.73 -33.37 17.17
N ILE A 599 -2.49 -32.42 16.58
CA ILE A 599 -1.98 -31.52 15.55
C ILE A 599 -0.94 -30.55 16.16
N PHE A 600 -1.25 -29.97 17.31
CA PHE A 600 -0.32 -29.06 17.98
C PHE A 600 1.03 -29.71 18.30
N ARG A 601 1.01 -30.98 18.71
CA ARG A 601 2.24 -31.75 18.99
C ARG A 601 3.13 -31.90 17.76
N LEU A 602 2.60 -32.00 16.55
CA LEU A 602 3.41 -32.08 15.32
C LEU A 602 4.24 -30.80 15.13
N GLU A 603 3.63 -29.65 15.36
CA GLU A 603 4.30 -28.34 15.30
C GLU A 603 5.39 -28.23 16.37
N LEU A 604 5.10 -28.64 17.60
CA LEU A 604 6.08 -28.65 18.70
C LEU A 604 7.26 -29.59 18.41
N ARG A 605 7.03 -30.77 17.83
CA ARG A 605 8.09 -31.69 17.40
C ARG A 605 8.95 -31.11 16.29
N ALA A 606 8.40 -30.32 15.38
CA ALA A 606 9.18 -29.60 14.39
C ALA A 606 10.14 -28.60 15.04
N ILE A 607 9.66 -27.82 16.00
CA ILE A 607 10.49 -26.87 16.76
C ILE A 607 11.57 -27.60 17.59
N LYS A 608 11.18 -28.67 18.27
CA LYS A 608 12.13 -29.50 19.01
C LYS A 608 13.21 -30.05 18.11
N LYS A 609 12.86 -30.56 16.94
CA LYS A 609 13.83 -31.04 15.93
C LYS A 609 14.84 -29.96 15.54
N VAL A 610 14.41 -28.71 15.31
CA VAL A 610 15.31 -27.59 14.99
C VAL A 610 16.25 -27.31 16.17
N ARG A 611 15.74 -27.29 17.38
CA ARG A 611 16.54 -26.99 18.59
C ARG A 611 17.54 -28.08 18.94
N ASP A 612 17.13 -29.35 18.84
CA ASP A 612 17.93 -30.47 19.34
C ASP A 612 18.79 -31.12 18.25
N GLU A 613 18.24 -31.40 17.04
CA GLU A 613 19.00 -32.05 15.97
C GLU A 613 19.89 -31.07 15.21
N HIS A 614 19.48 -29.81 15.05
CA HIS A 614 20.26 -28.79 14.38
C HIS A 614 21.01 -27.84 15.34
N ASN A 615 20.82 -28.01 16.64
CA ASN A 615 21.45 -27.22 17.72
C ASN A 615 21.20 -25.71 17.60
N LEU A 616 20.03 -25.30 17.09
CA LEU A 616 19.63 -23.89 16.93
C LEU A 616 18.78 -23.46 18.13
N LYS A 617 19.45 -23.15 19.23
CA LYS A 617 18.81 -22.81 20.52
C LYS A 617 18.16 -21.39 20.52
N ASN A 618 18.36 -20.59 19.47
CA ASN A 618 17.79 -19.27 19.31
C ASN A 618 16.31 -19.26 18.91
N VAL A 619 15.65 -20.41 18.76
CA VAL A 619 14.21 -20.51 18.43
C VAL A 619 13.37 -20.55 19.70
N TYR A 620 12.43 -19.62 19.82
CA TYR A 620 11.46 -19.52 20.93
C TYR A 620 10.05 -19.75 20.40
N ILE A 621 9.10 -20.15 21.27
CA ILE A 621 7.69 -20.32 20.91
C ILE A 621 6.87 -19.15 21.43
N MET A 622 5.95 -18.64 20.60
CA MET A 622 4.95 -17.65 20.98
C MET A 622 3.54 -18.18 20.72
N LEU A 623 2.73 -18.25 21.77
CA LEU A 623 1.35 -18.68 21.67
C LEU A 623 0.43 -17.52 21.29
N PRO A 624 -0.33 -17.61 20.17
CA PRO A 624 -1.26 -16.58 19.74
C PRO A 624 -2.60 -16.67 20.48
N PHE A 625 -3.35 -15.58 20.45
CA PHE A 625 -4.74 -15.45 20.82
C PHE A 625 -5.06 -16.01 22.23
N VAL A 626 -4.27 -15.59 23.22
CA VAL A 626 -4.39 -16.01 24.62
C VAL A 626 -5.61 -15.36 25.27
N ARG A 627 -6.61 -16.16 25.62
CA ARG A 627 -7.89 -15.68 26.18
C ARG A 627 -8.00 -15.85 27.69
N THR A 628 -7.61 -17.02 28.20
CA THR A 628 -7.84 -17.38 29.62
C THR A 628 -6.67 -18.16 30.19
N LEU A 629 -6.45 -17.99 31.52
CA LEU A 629 -5.41 -18.68 32.26
C LEU A 629 -5.57 -20.22 32.18
N ARG A 630 -6.81 -20.72 32.22
CA ARG A 630 -7.08 -22.17 32.18
C ARG A 630 -6.62 -22.80 30.85
N VAL A 631 -6.93 -22.13 29.72
CA VAL A 631 -6.53 -22.62 28.38
C VAL A 631 -5.01 -22.52 28.25
N PHE A 632 -4.40 -21.43 28.74
CA PHE A 632 -2.96 -21.26 28.72
C PHE A 632 -2.24 -22.39 29.52
N LYS A 633 -2.66 -22.71 30.75
CA LYS A 633 -2.09 -23.79 31.53
C LYS A 633 -2.09 -25.13 30.81
N ARG A 634 -3.21 -25.45 30.12
CA ARG A 634 -3.30 -26.71 29.36
C ARG A 634 -2.40 -26.70 28.13
N ALA A 635 -2.30 -25.56 27.39
CA ALA A 635 -1.37 -25.44 26.28
C ALA A 635 0.09 -25.56 26.75
N LYS A 636 0.49 -24.89 27.83
CA LYS A 636 1.82 -25.02 28.46
C LYS A 636 2.11 -26.46 28.82
N GLN A 637 1.14 -27.15 29.42
CA GLN A 637 1.31 -28.57 29.77
C GLN A 637 1.63 -29.43 28.55
N ILE A 638 0.95 -29.22 27.41
CA ILE A 638 1.22 -29.96 26.17
C ILE A 638 2.64 -29.65 25.66
N ILE A 639 3.08 -28.38 25.76
CA ILE A 639 4.43 -27.96 25.36
C ILE A 639 5.48 -28.69 26.23
N ASN A 640 5.29 -28.71 27.54
CA ASN A 640 6.20 -29.40 28.47
C ASN A 640 6.21 -30.92 28.24
N GLU A 641 5.04 -31.53 27.97
CA GLU A 641 4.93 -32.96 27.64
C GLU A 641 5.73 -33.34 26.36
N GLU A 642 5.94 -32.43 25.42
CA GLU A 642 6.80 -32.62 24.24
C GLU A 642 8.29 -32.31 24.52
N GLY A 643 8.65 -31.99 25.77
CA GLY A 643 10.02 -31.70 26.22
C GLY A 643 10.54 -30.33 25.79
N LEU A 644 9.65 -29.33 25.70
CA LEU A 644 9.95 -27.93 25.50
C LEU A 644 9.57 -27.16 26.79
N ASP A 645 10.38 -27.32 27.84
CA ASP A 645 10.13 -26.74 29.16
C ASP A 645 11.21 -25.71 29.49
N PRO A 646 10.84 -24.43 29.74
CA PRO A 646 11.79 -23.40 30.15
C PRO A 646 12.49 -23.67 31.50
N GLU A 647 11.91 -24.54 32.33
CA GLU A 647 12.51 -24.95 33.62
C GLU A 647 13.61 -25.99 33.41
N GLU A 648 13.51 -26.82 32.35
CA GLU A 648 14.50 -27.86 32.00
C GLU A 648 15.56 -27.35 31.01
N ASP A 649 15.16 -26.47 30.05
CA ASP A 649 16.04 -25.85 29.06
C ASP A 649 16.05 -24.32 29.21
N PRO A 650 17.06 -23.75 29.91
CA PRO A 650 17.16 -22.30 30.16
C PRO A 650 17.29 -21.46 28.88
N ASP A 651 17.71 -22.04 27.76
CA ASP A 651 17.80 -21.41 26.46
C ASP A 651 16.47 -21.40 25.70
N PHE A 652 15.47 -22.15 26.18
CA PHE A 652 14.13 -22.14 25.65
C PHE A 652 13.30 -21.05 26.33
N LYS A 653 12.51 -20.30 25.54
CA LYS A 653 11.62 -19.27 26.08
C LYS A 653 10.21 -19.43 25.50
N LEU A 654 9.25 -19.40 26.43
CA LEU A 654 7.83 -19.41 26.09
C LEU A 654 7.29 -17.97 26.11
N TRP A 655 6.84 -17.49 24.98
CA TRP A 655 6.21 -16.19 24.81
C TRP A 655 4.70 -16.33 24.59
N ILE A 656 3.99 -15.24 24.81
CA ILE A 656 2.58 -15.12 24.44
C ILE A 656 2.38 -13.88 23.57
N MET A 657 1.40 -13.94 22.68
CA MET A 657 0.90 -12.77 21.98
C MET A 657 -0.29 -12.19 22.76
N VAL A 658 -0.14 -10.93 23.17
CA VAL A 658 -1.20 -10.18 23.84
C VAL A 658 -1.96 -9.39 22.78
N GLU A 659 -3.09 -9.92 22.38
CA GLU A 659 -3.94 -9.39 21.31
C GLU A 659 -5.44 -9.52 21.65
N VAL A 660 -5.75 -10.05 22.84
CA VAL A 660 -7.09 -10.11 23.39
C VAL A 660 -7.13 -9.32 24.71
N PRO A 661 -8.09 -8.40 24.91
CA PRO A 661 -8.15 -7.56 26.11
C PRO A 661 -8.10 -8.33 27.43
N SER A 662 -8.68 -9.55 27.50
CA SER A 662 -8.63 -10.39 28.68
C SER A 662 -7.20 -10.74 29.10
N SER A 663 -6.28 -10.93 28.15
CA SER A 663 -4.86 -11.22 28.46
C SER A 663 -4.14 -10.01 29.06
N VAL A 664 -4.54 -8.79 28.74
CA VAL A 664 -4.03 -7.57 29.37
C VAL A 664 -4.39 -7.57 30.88
N PHE A 665 -5.64 -7.86 31.19
CA PHE A 665 -6.14 -7.84 32.59
C PHE A 665 -5.58 -8.96 33.49
N ILE A 666 -5.12 -10.08 32.91
CA ILE A 666 -4.59 -11.22 33.65
C ILE A 666 -3.08 -11.43 33.43
N ILE A 667 -2.39 -10.42 32.91
CA ILE A 667 -0.98 -10.55 32.54
C ILE A 667 -0.08 -10.95 33.69
N ASP A 668 -0.33 -10.44 34.90
CA ASP A 668 0.37 -10.82 36.12
C ASP A 668 0.27 -12.34 36.44
N LYS A 669 -0.91 -12.92 36.18
CA LYS A 669 -1.15 -14.36 36.36
C LYS A 669 -0.47 -15.20 35.28
N LEU A 670 -0.46 -14.71 34.02
CA LEU A 670 0.24 -15.39 32.94
C LEU A 670 1.76 -15.37 33.14
N ILE A 671 2.31 -14.26 33.64
CA ILE A 671 3.74 -14.17 34.03
C ILE A 671 4.05 -15.12 35.18
N ALA A 672 3.19 -15.19 36.19
CA ALA A 672 3.36 -16.10 37.33
C ALA A 672 3.34 -17.60 36.93
N GLU A 673 2.74 -17.94 35.78
CA GLU A 673 2.81 -19.30 35.22
C GLU A 673 4.10 -19.55 34.42
N GLY A 674 5.03 -18.59 34.36
CA GLY A 674 6.38 -18.79 33.83
C GLY A 674 6.56 -18.48 32.36
N ILE A 675 5.81 -17.52 31.80
CA ILE A 675 6.19 -16.94 30.48
C ILE A 675 7.42 -16.04 30.63
N GLN A 676 8.30 -16.02 29.63
CA GLN A 676 9.51 -15.21 29.62
C GLN A 676 9.43 -13.98 28.73
N GLY A 677 8.36 -13.86 27.93
CA GLY A 677 8.19 -12.71 27.06
C GLY A 677 6.75 -12.53 26.57
N VAL A 678 6.48 -11.31 26.17
CA VAL A 678 5.20 -10.86 25.61
C VAL A 678 5.46 -10.16 24.29
N SER A 679 4.66 -10.45 23.29
CA SER A 679 4.57 -9.62 22.08
C SER A 679 3.14 -9.09 21.93
N VAL A 680 3.01 -7.79 21.72
CA VAL A 680 1.71 -7.17 21.52
C VAL A 680 1.30 -7.27 20.06
N GLY A 681 0.22 -7.98 19.77
CA GLY A 681 -0.47 -7.95 18.49
C GLY A 681 -1.42 -6.76 18.42
N SER A 682 -0.87 -5.54 18.20
CA SER A 682 -1.63 -4.31 18.37
C SER A 682 -2.82 -4.19 17.46
N ASN A 683 -2.78 -4.76 16.25
CA ASN A 683 -3.90 -4.74 15.31
C ASN A 683 -5.14 -5.46 15.88
N ASP A 684 -4.97 -6.72 16.34
CA ASP A 684 -6.07 -7.51 16.90
C ASP A 684 -6.49 -6.95 18.28
N LEU A 685 -5.54 -6.48 19.09
CA LEU A 685 -5.83 -5.85 20.36
C LEU A 685 -6.68 -4.58 20.19
N THR A 686 -6.32 -3.70 19.26
CA THR A 686 -7.09 -2.49 18.93
C THR A 686 -8.50 -2.84 18.49
N MET A 687 -8.63 -3.77 17.56
CA MET A 687 -9.92 -4.24 17.05
C MET A 687 -10.81 -4.74 18.19
N LEU A 688 -10.28 -5.52 19.13
CA LEU A 688 -11.07 -6.12 20.20
C LEU A 688 -11.31 -5.16 21.37
N ILE A 689 -10.45 -4.18 21.60
CA ILE A 689 -10.70 -3.11 22.61
C ILE A 689 -11.81 -2.18 22.11
N LEU A 690 -11.73 -1.74 20.84
CA LEU A 690 -12.67 -0.80 20.27
C LEU A 690 -13.95 -1.47 19.73
N GLY A 691 -13.97 -2.81 19.65
CA GLY A 691 -15.10 -3.55 19.06
C GLY A 691 -15.30 -3.21 17.57
N ALA A 692 -14.23 -2.82 16.88
CA ALA A 692 -14.26 -2.38 15.49
C ALA A 692 -13.44 -3.34 14.61
N ASP A 693 -14.09 -4.01 13.66
CA ASP A 693 -13.39 -4.88 12.71
C ASP A 693 -12.68 -4.01 11.67
N ARG A 694 -11.34 -4.09 11.63
CA ARG A 694 -10.52 -3.34 10.66
C ARG A 694 -10.80 -3.69 9.20
N ASN A 695 -11.45 -4.84 8.95
CA ASN A 695 -11.82 -5.28 7.60
C ASN A 695 -13.25 -4.86 7.23
N ASP A 696 -14.03 -4.32 8.17
CA ASP A 696 -15.36 -3.79 7.92
C ASP A 696 -15.27 -2.28 7.69
N ALA A 697 -15.48 -1.87 6.43
CA ALA A 697 -15.42 -0.48 6.01
C ALA A 697 -16.42 0.43 6.77
N SER A 698 -17.50 -0.13 7.31
CA SER A 698 -18.53 0.66 8.04
C SER A 698 -18.08 1.14 9.42
N VAL A 699 -17.06 0.52 9.99
CA VAL A 699 -16.50 0.83 11.32
C VAL A 699 -15.00 1.10 11.30
N GLN A 700 -14.39 1.10 10.11
CA GLN A 700 -12.94 1.26 9.95
C GLN A 700 -12.42 2.61 10.50
N GLU A 701 -13.24 3.66 10.46
CA GLU A 701 -12.88 4.96 11.03
C GLU A 701 -12.69 4.93 12.56
N LEU A 702 -13.26 3.92 13.23
CA LEU A 702 -13.09 3.71 14.67
C LEU A 702 -11.78 2.98 14.99
N PHE A 703 -11.13 2.38 13.99
CA PHE A 703 -9.91 1.62 14.18
C PHE A 703 -8.70 2.57 14.15
N ASP A 704 -8.30 3.05 15.33
CA ASP A 704 -7.07 3.82 15.52
C ASP A 704 -6.26 3.21 16.67
N GLU A 705 -5.05 2.75 16.36
CA GLU A 705 -4.12 2.21 17.37
C GLU A 705 -3.67 3.25 18.38
N ARG A 706 -3.90 4.56 18.10
CA ARG A 706 -3.60 5.70 19.00
C ARG A 706 -4.79 6.11 19.87
N ASP A 707 -5.90 5.37 19.83
CA ASP A 707 -7.02 5.63 20.72
C ASP A 707 -6.59 5.47 22.19
N ILE A 708 -7.12 6.34 23.08
CA ILE A 708 -6.77 6.37 24.51
C ILE A 708 -6.99 5.02 25.20
N ALA A 709 -8.01 4.25 24.84
CA ALA A 709 -8.28 2.95 25.42
C ALA A 709 -7.19 1.94 25.06
N VAL A 710 -6.70 1.98 23.82
CA VAL A 710 -5.61 1.12 23.34
C VAL A 710 -4.30 1.52 23.99
N LEU A 711 -3.98 2.82 24.02
CA LEU A 711 -2.75 3.33 24.61
C LEU A 711 -2.67 3.03 26.11
N ARG A 712 -3.78 3.16 26.84
CA ARG A 712 -3.87 2.76 28.25
C ARG A 712 -3.58 1.28 28.48
N ALA A 713 -4.18 0.41 27.67
CA ALA A 713 -3.91 -1.02 27.74
C ALA A 713 -2.43 -1.34 27.49
N LEU A 714 -1.80 -0.69 26.52
CA LEU A 714 -0.37 -0.85 26.22
C LEU A 714 0.52 -0.38 27.36
N VAL A 715 0.29 0.83 27.86
CA VAL A 715 1.10 1.40 28.94
C VAL A 715 0.98 0.55 30.21
N TYR A 716 -0.24 0.11 30.56
CA TYR A 716 -0.44 -0.82 31.66
C TYR A 716 0.36 -2.11 31.49
N LEU A 717 0.23 -2.76 30.32
CA LEU A 717 0.92 -3.99 29.99
C LEU A 717 2.44 -3.86 30.11
N ILE A 718 3.03 -2.82 29.52
CA ILE A 718 4.48 -2.57 29.54
C ILE A 718 4.97 -2.37 30.99
N LYS A 719 4.24 -1.58 31.78
CA LYS A 719 4.59 -1.34 33.20
C LYS A 719 4.54 -2.61 34.03
N VAL A 720 3.52 -3.46 33.84
CA VAL A 720 3.44 -4.74 34.58
C VAL A 720 4.57 -5.66 34.17
N CYS A 721 4.85 -5.83 32.89
CA CYS A 721 5.95 -6.64 32.37
C CYS A 721 7.30 -6.17 32.93
N LYS A 722 7.56 -4.84 32.87
CA LYS A 722 8.78 -4.24 33.42
C LYS A 722 8.91 -4.49 34.95
N LYS A 723 7.84 -4.29 35.70
CA LYS A 723 7.82 -4.54 37.16
C LYS A 723 8.10 -6.00 37.49
N MET A 724 7.62 -6.93 36.66
CA MET A 724 7.82 -8.38 36.87
C MET A 724 9.07 -8.94 36.16
N GLY A 725 9.88 -8.09 35.52
CA GLY A 725 11.18 -8.44 34.93
C GLY A 725 11.14 -9.29 33.66
N ILE A 726 10.04 -9.27 32.90
CA ILE A 726 9.97 -9.98 31.61
C ILE A 726 10.09 -9.04 30.41
N THR A 727 10.49 -9.60 29.28
CA THR A 727 10.60 -8.85 28.03
C THR A 727 9.22 -8.55 27.44
N VAL A 728 9.07 -7.34 26.89
CA VAL A 728 7.86 -6.92 26.18
C VAL A 728 8.23 -6.36 24.80
N SER A 729 7.60 -6.91 23.78
CA SER A 729 7.73 -6.54 22.37
C SER A 729 6.39 -6.10 21.80
N ILE A 730 6.42 -5.48 20.65
CA ILE A 730 5.25 -5.20 19.82
C ILE A 730 5.53 -5.62 18.37
N CYS A 731 4.54 -6.18 17.68
CA CYS A 731 4.69 -6.63 16.29
C CYS A 731 3.61 -6.07 15.33
N GLY A 732 2.85 -5.06 15.76
CA GLY A 732 1.90 -4.34 14.91
C GLY A 732 2.55 -3.29 14.00
N GLN A 733 1.75 -2.59 13.22
CA GLN A 733 2.23 -1.62 12.24
C GLN A 733 2.43 -0.21 12.80
N ALA A 734 1.72 0.15 13.87
CA ALA A 734 1.71 1.51 14.41
C ALA A 734 3.12 2.09 14.67
N PRO A 735 4.11 1.36 15.23
CA PRO A 735 5.44 1.94 15.49
C PRO A 735 6.21 2.35 14.24
N SER A 736 5.91 1.74 13.07
CA SER A 736 6.51 2.09 11.80
C SER A 736 5.74 3.16 11.03
N VAL A 737 4.49 3.41 11.40
CA VAL A 737 3.61 4.40 10.76
C VAL A 737 3.58 5.71 11.53
N TYR A 738 3.61 5.65 12.86
CA TYR A 738 3.50 6.81 13.75
C TYR A 738 4.76 6.95 14.62
N PRO A 739 5.67 7.91 14.34
CA PRO A 739 6.88 8.12 15.14
C PRO A 739 6.60 8.37 16.62
N GLU A 740 5.52 9.11 16.94
CA GLU A 740 5.09 9.36 18.31
C GLU A 740 4.64 8.08 19.03
N TYR A 741 4.15 7.09 18.32
CA TYR A 741 3.81 5.79 18.91
C TYR A 741 5.06 5.01 19.33
N ALA A 742 6.10 5.03 18.49
CA ALA A 742 7.39 4.46 18.85
C ALA A 742 8.00 5.20 20.06
N GLU A 743 7.86 6.54 20.13
CA GLU A 743 8.31 7.33 21.27
C GLU A 743 7.58 6.94 22.56
N LEU A 744 6.25 6.77 22.53
CA LEU A 744 5.49 6.26 23.68
C LEU A 744 6.04 4.92 24.18
N LEU A 745 6.23 3.97 23.27
CA LEU A 745 6.71 2.63 23.61
C LEU A 745 8.08 2.67 24.29
N VAL A 746 9.03 3.42 23.71
CA VAL A 746 10.39 3.57 24.25
C VAL A 746 10.36 4.27 25.62
N ARG A 747 9.57 5.34 25.80
CA ARG A 747 9.36 6.03 27.09
C ARG A 747 8.85 5.09 28.18
N GLN A 748 7.91 4.22 27.82
CA GLN A 748 7.35 3.26 28.78
C GLN A 748 8.30 2.07 29.07
N GLY A 749 9.34 1.89 28.26
CA GLY A 749 10.38 0.87 28.47
C GLY A 749 10.09 -0.45 27.76
N VAL A 750 9.51 -0.41 26.56
CA VAL A 750 9.43 -1.58 25.68
C VAL A 750 10.83 -2.13 25.41
N THR A 751 11.00 -3.45 25.41
CA THR A 751 12.31 -4.08 25.23
C THR A 751 12.67 -4.25 23.74
N SER A 752 11.65 -4.38 22.89
CA SER A 752 11.87 -4.52 21.45
C SER A 752 10.65 -4.07 20.64
N ILE A 753 10.92 -3.64 19.41
CA ILE A 753 9.91 -3.27 18.42
C ILE A 753 10.16 -4.13 17.18
N SER A 754 9.16 -4.92 16.76
CA SER A 754 9.24 -5.79 15.59
C SER A 754 8.45 -5.19 14.44
N VAL A 755 9.13 -4.97 13.32
CA VAL A 755 8.58 -4.28 12.14
C VAL A 755 8.82 -5.08 10.86
N ASN A 756 8.22 -4.65 9.76
CA ASN A 756 8.48 -5.26 8.45
C ASN A 756 9.92 -5.01 7.98
N PRO A 757 10.49 -5.87 7.11
CA PRO A 757 11.89 -5.77 6.67
C PRO A 757 12.27 -4.41 6.07
N ASP A 758 11.39 -3.79 5.32
CA ASP A 758 11.58 -2.54 4.59
C ASP A 758 11.76 -1.30 5.50
N VAL A 759 11.28 -1.36 6.75
CA VAL A 759 11.33 -0.23 7.69
C VAL A 759 12.26 -0.46 8.90
N VAL A 760 12.99 -1.58 8.98
CA VAL A 760 13.88 -1.90 10.12
C VAL A 760 14.94 -0.81 10.35
N ILE A 761 15.61 -0.38 9.29
CA ILE A 761 16.68 0.62 9.36
C ILE A 761 16.14 1.98 9.84
N GLU A 762 15.00 2.40 9.30
CA GLU A 762 14.35 3.65 9.65
C GLU A 762 13.85 3.64 11.10
N THR A 763 13.22 2.54 11.50
CA THR A 763 12.77 2.35 12.91
C THR A 763 13.95 2.41 13.87
N ARG A 764 15.11 1.81 13.53
CA ARG A 764 16.33 1.90 14.36
C ARG A 764 16.83 3.33 14.52
N LYS A 765 16.84 4.11 13.42
CA LYS A 765 17.19 5.53 13.45
C LYS A 765 16.26 6.33 14.36
N ASN A 766 14.95 6.14 14.19
CA ASN A 766 13.93 6.81 14.99
C ASN A 766 14.10 6.47 16.48
N VAL A 767 14.23 5.19 16.84
CA VAL A 767 14.44 4.76 18.23
C VAL A 767 15.72 5.36 18.81
N ALA A 768 16.83 5.38 18.07
CA ALA A 768 18.07 6.01 18.53
C ALA A 768 17.90 7.51 18.79
N GLN A 769 17.13 8.22 17.99
CA GLN A 769 16.81 9.64 18.22
C GLN A 769 15.93 9.84 19.46
N ILE A 770 14.92 8.98 19.64
CA ILE A 770 14.05 8.97 20.81
C ILE A 770 14.87 8.74 22.09
N GLU A 771 15.71 7.71 22.13
CA GLU A 771 16.56 7.41 23.29
C GLU A 771 17.48 8.58 23.66
N ARG A 772 18.08 9.27 22.66
CA ARG A 772 18.87 10.48 22.88
C ARG A 772 18.02 11.65 23.37
N LYS A 773 16.82 11.83 22.83
CA LYS A 773 15.87 12.84 23.29
C LYS A 773 15.53 12.63 24.75
N LEU A 774 15.20 11.40 25.16
CA LEU A 774 14.86 11.05 26.53
C LEU A 774 16.00 11.34 27.50
N LEU A 775 17.25 11.04 27.14
CA LEU A 775 18.42 11.38 27.94
C LEU A 775 18.59 12.90 28.11
N LEU A 776 18.34 13.69 27.07
CA LEU A 776 18.39 15.16 27.14
C LEU A 776 17.27 15.73 27.98
N GLU A 777 16.07 15.16 27.91
CA GLU A 777 14.93 15.57 28.73
C GLU A 777 15.18 15.33 30.21
N GLU A 778 15.74 14.15 30.55
CA GLU A 778 16.11 13.82 31.92
C GLU A 778 17.18 14.79 32.47
N LEU A 779 18.19 15.14 31.66
CA LEU A 779 19.23 16.10 32.03
C LEU A 779 18.73 17.54 32.18
N THR A 780 17.71 17.95 31.43
CA THR A 780 17.22 19.34 31.39
C THR A 780 15.96 19.56 32.22
N GLY A 781 15.33 18.50 32.73
CA GLY A 781 14.09 18.56 33.51
C GLY A 781 12.88 19.06 32.67
N LYS A 782 12.98 19.02 31.33
CA LYS A 782 11.93 19.48 30.42
C LYS A 782 11.31 18.28 29.72
N THR A 783 10.18 17.86 30.20
CA THR A 783 9.36 16.82 29.53
C THR A 783 8.08 17.44 28.96
N LYS A 784 7.83 17.25 27.66
CA LYS A 784 6.50 17.46 27.05
C LYS A 784 6.32 16.35 26.01
N PHE A 785 5.48 15.39 26.32
CA PHE A 785 5.10 14.34 25.39
C PHE A 785 3.56 14.28 25.28
N SER A 786 3.08 14.16 24.04
CA SER A 786 1.68 13.87 23.76
C SER A 786 1.60 13.06 22.45
N ILE A 787 0.58 12.23 22.34
CA ILE A 787 0.28 11.44 21.15
C ILE A 787 -1.19 11.63 20.79
N ALA A 788 -1.49 11.97 19.55
CA ALA A 788 -2.86 12.26 19.07
C ALA A 788 -3.63 13.25 19.99
N GLY A 789 -2.91 14.24 20.58
CA GLY A 789 -3.49 15.20 21.52
C GLY A 789 -3.69 14.72 22.95
N ILE A 790 -3.31 13.47 23.26
CA ILE A 790 -3.42 12.85 24.58
C ILE A 790 -2.10 13.05 25.33
N SER A 791 -2.15 13.57 26.54
CA SER A 791 -0.96 13.80 27.38
C SER A 791 -0.50 12.54 28.11
N GLU A 792 0.77 12.54 28.58
CA GLU A 792 1.33 11.40 29.32
C GLU A 792 0.54 11.11 30.60
N ASP A 793 0.00 12.09 31.27
CA ASP A 793 -0.81 11.95 32.47
C ASP A 793 -2.13 11.19 32.23
N ASP A 794 -2.69 11.30 31.03
CA ASP A 794 -3.94 10.63 30.66
C ASP A 794 -3.81 9.10 30.54
N PHE A 795 -2.59 8.57 30.42
CA PHE A 795 -2.37 7.11 30.30
C PHE A 795 -2.45 6.38 31.64
N GLU A 796 -2.26 7.05 32.76
CA GLU A 796 -2.11 6.44 34.07
C GLU A 796 -3.44 6.43 34.87
N PHE A 797 -4.51 5.91 34.26
CA PHE A 797 -5.85 5.89 34.89
C PHE A 797 -5.95 5.08 36.17
N TRP A 798 -5.03 4.12 36.40
CA TRP A 798 -5.00 3.31 37.64
C TRP A 798 -4.53 4.12 38.85
N LYS A 799 -3.89 5.26 38.70
CA LYS A 799 -3.57 6.18 39.83
C LYS A 799 -4.82 6.68 40.52
N ILE A 800 -5.94 6.79 39.79
CA ILE A 800 -7.25 7.15 40.36
C ILE A 800 -7.76 6.12 41.36
N LEU A 801 -7.27 4.86 41.26
CA LEU A 801 -7.63 3.75 42.17
C LEU A 801 -6.72 3.62 43.38
N GLU A 802 -5.59 4.33 43.38
CA GLU A 802 -4.61 4.36 44.48
C GLU A 802 -4.87 5.55 45.43
N GLU A 803 -5.60 6.60 44.98
CA GLU A 803 -6.14 7.70 45.79
C GLU A 803 -7.47 7.33 46.45
#